data_2fcf7f56b79a5f7a449bd9c1b3be8d3a
#
_entry.id   2fcf7f56b79a5f7a449bd9c1b3be8d3a
#
_cell.length_a   1.000
_cell.length_b   1.000
_cell.length_c   1.000
_cell.angle_alpha   90.00
_cell.angle_beta   90.00
_cell.angle_gamma   90.00
#
_symmetry.space_group_name_H-M   'P 1'
#
loop_
_entity.id
_entity.type
_entity.pdbx_description
1 polymer ?
#
loop_
_entity_poly.entity_id
_entity_poly.type
_entity_poly.pdbx_seq_one_letter_code
_entity_poly.pdbx_strand_id
1 'polypeptide(L)'
;MSGYALRDSIPQRRLAARHRQNPLFARTSLACAISTIFLASALAQENTGSPSPVTQVLPQVDVTEQAEPGTATTISGDELNRANNMKDVVRNQPLVSAPGTAAGTTRNRSSFDRSGTTGYNIRGIEGNRVGMDVDGVEMPDATTRPYVSRAGVNSFGVGRDFIDPEMFSAVNILSGTTSAKRSAGGIGGAVSFKTKSADDYLRGDKVSYFGGKVGYDSADRSWNESVTAAGKSANLDGLISYSRRDGHATRNNSDLVDSMANDWHSDALLLKGGLRIDAANRLELSADLYRRKNDTSFYGWDTTSTSITEDSQQHSDTSRNTLQLMHQWTPNNGWVDQADTHLYFQSTDTEDTTDTTTLSSNATVRNVSENKTRTWGVSSVASKRLERHYVSYGFNASTQDVERPWNVAGYMKPQPDTTTVRAGLFVQDDISFEVGGHRLVVIPALRGDYVKIKTRDLGNFASGVLTPADVEKMYGSPSNTIWSPSLGLTYDLTPAMLAYAQYKRSGRAPSAGEIFGSWNLASNYLTGNQYALVGNQKLKEETSDAFEAGLKGNPTPGVTLNTSLFYTQYNDFIAYTRYARAQFPDMFTNMPAHIGTIYQAENRDDARIYGVELSARLDHGQWSPLAQGFYTNWALGLSRGTSKSNYAGDKNVPLDSVLPRKAIIAAGYDAPLKTWGLNLAGTFVAGKQAVATNRDAYNNSGPALADSTTALYRVPGYALFDLTSYWQINQRMRLDAGIYNLGDKRYWDYSSARNLQPSVARDRRDIELLTEPGRTAALSLSLAF
;
A
#
# COMPACT_ATOMS: atom_id res chain seq x y z
N MET A 1 -41.84 8.87 -1.04
CA MET A 1 -42.18 10.20 -1.54
C MET A 1 -42.33 11.11 -0.35
N SER A 2 -41.36 11.91 -0.06
CA SER A 2 -41.48 13.21 0.59
C SER A 2 -40.05 13.73 0.70
N GLY A 3 -39.73 14.70 -0.16
CA GLY A 3 -38.46 15.41 -0.13
C GLY A 3 -38.42 16.32 1.11
N TYR A 4 -37.55 16.02 2.05
CA TYR A 4 -37.14 17.00 3.04
C TYR A 4 -35.95 17.78 2.49
N ALA A 5 -36.23 19.01 2.09
CA ALA A 5 -35.24 20.02 1.77
C ALA A 5 -34.41 20.35 3.00
N LEU A 6 -33.22 19.83 3.12
CA LEU A 6 -32.18 20.34 4.00
C LEU A 6 -31.54 21.61 3.38
N ARG A 7 -32.33 22.68 3.32
CA ARG A 7 -31.81 24.04 3.16
C ARG A 7 -31.88 24.73 4.52
N ASP A 8 -30.97 24.39 5.42
CA ASP A 8 -30.69 25.23 6.57
C ASP A 8 -29.28 25.79 6.46
N SER A 9 -29.28 27.10 6.38
CA SER A 9 -28.17 28.01 6.26
C SER A 9 -27.00 27.64 7.20
N ILE A 10 -25.96 27.04 6.63
CA ILE A 10 -24.62 27.08 7.22
C ILE A 10 -24.15 28.54 7.07
N PRO A 11 -23.84 29.27 8.15
CA PRO A 11 -23.21 30.56 8.01
C PRO A 11 -21.86 30.34 7.33
N GLN A 12 -21.76 30.70 6.07
CA GLN A 12 -20.49 30.92 5.42
C GLN A 12 -19.78 32.09 6.13
N ARG A 13 -19.17 31.83 7.28
CA ARG A 13 -18.06 32.68 7.73
C ARG A 13 -16.97 32.47 6.70
N ARG A 14 -16.90 33.41 5.75
CA ARG A 14 -15.68 33.65 4.98
C ARG A 14 -14.59 33.84 6.02
N LEU A 15 -13.83 32.79 6.32
CA LEU A 15 -12.51 32.91 6.92
C LEU A 15 -11.74 33.78 5.93
N ALA A 16 -11.49 35.02 6.33
CA ALA A 16 -10.55 35.86 5.64
C ALA A 16 -9.21 35.11 5.65
N ALA A 17 -8.94 34.41 4.57
CA ALA A 17 -7.61 33.91 4.28
C ALA A 17 -6.70 35.15 4.38
N ARG A 18 -5.93 35.22 5.44
CA ARG A 18 -4.74 36.12 5.45
C ARG A 18 -3.92 35.61 4.29
N HIS A 19 -4.03 36.31 3.17
CA HIS A 19 -3.09 36.26 2.07
C HIS A 19 -1.69 36.49 2.62
N ARG A 20 -1.05 35.42 3.11
CA ARG A 20 0.40 35.37 3.03
C ARG A 20 0.68 35.28 1.55
N GLN A 21 1.19 36.35 1.00
CA GLN A 21 1.74 36.38 -0.35
C GLN A 21 2.67 35.18 -0.45
N ASN A 22 2.22 34.17 -1.17
CA ASN A 22 3.07 33.06 -1.54
C ASN A 22 4.19 33.60 -2.42
N PRO A 23 5.44 33.45 -2.06
CA PRO A 23 6.54 33.80 -2.94
C PRO A 23 6.67 32.72 -4.03
N LEU A 24 5.67 32.64 -4.93
CA LEU A 24 5.76 31.78 -6.12
C LEU A 24 7.00 32.13 -6.96
N PHE A 25 7.43 33.40 -6.95
CA PHE A 25 8.59 33.87 -7.72
C PHE A 25 9.95 33.51 -7.11
N ALA A 26 10.05 33.21 -5.82
CA ALA A 26 11.34 32.85 -5.21
C ALA A 26 11.65 31.34 -5.29
N ARG A 27 10.64 30.50 -5.59
CA ARG A 27 10.77 29.04 -5.61
C ARG A 27 11.06 28.48 -7.02
N THR A 28 10.56 29.13 -8.06
CA THR A 28 10.94 28.86 -9.46
C THR A 28 12.41 29.17 -9.76
N SER A 29 13.04 30.04 -8.97
CA SER A 29 14.43 30.43 -9.19
C SER A 29 15.45 29.31 -8.89
N LEU A 30 15.15 28.35 -8.01
CA LEU A 30 16.09 27.28 -7.69
C LEU A 30 16.04 26.17 -8.76
N ALA A 31 14.85 25.81 -9.25
CA ALA A 31 14.68 24.87 -10.35
C ALA A 31 15.25 25.43 -11.66
N CYS A 32 15.03 26.72 -11.95
CA CYS A 32 15.63 27.42 -13.09
C CYS A 32 17.14 27.62 -12.93
N ALA A 33 17.67 27.86 -11.72
CA ALA A 33 19.11 28.03 -11.50
C ALA A 33 19.88 26.71 -11.64
N ILE A 34 19.29 25.59 -11.22
CA ILE A 34 19.86 24.25 -11.45
C ILE A 34 19.83 23.93 -12.94
N SER A 35 18.75 24.30 -13.66
CA SER A 35 18.64 24.11 -15.11
C SER A 35 19.67 24.92 -15.91
N THR A 36 20.04 26.14 -15.46
CA THR A 36 21.00 27.00 -16.15
C THR A 36 22.46 26.61 -15.94
N ILE A 37 22.81 26.00 -14.81
CA ILE A 37 24.20 25.57 -14.56
C ILE A 37 24.54 24.32 -15.41
N PHE A 38 23.56 23.47 -15.74
CA PHE A 38 23.77 22.27 -16.57
C PHE A 38 23.55 22.50 -18.07
N LEU A 39 22.84 23.54 -18.49
CA LEU A 39 22.69 23.86 -19.92
C LEU A 39 24.00 24.33 -20.58
N ALA A 40 24.92 24.87 -19.81
CA ALA A 40 26.22 25.33 -20.33
C ALA A 40 27.18 24.19 -20.74
N SER A 41 26.96 22.98 -20.23
CA SER A 41 27.82 21.81 -20.55
C SER A 41 27.25 20.92 -21.67
N ALA A 42 25.98 21.07 -22.04
CA ALA A 42 25.29 20.21 -23.00
C ALA A 42 25.34 20.72 -24.46
N LEU A 43 25.92 21.90 -24.73
CA LEU A 43 25.99 22.49 -26.07
C LEU A 43 27.27 22.10 -26.87
N ALA A 44 28.07 21.18 -26.37
CA ALA A 44 29.36 20.87 -26.94
C ALA A 44 29.53 19.46 -27.57
N GLN A 45 28.46 18.78 -28.00
CA GLN A 45 28.65 17.57 -28.83
C GLN A 45 27.45 17.29 -29.73
N GLU A 46 27.51 17.77 -30.96
CA GLU A 46 26.76 17.18 -32.08
C GLU A 46 27.41 15.87 -32.49
N ASN A 47 26.71 14.76 -32.32
CA ASN A 47 27.07 13.50 -32.96
C ASN A 47 25.86 12.95 -33.72
N THR A 48 26.00 12.91 -35.04
CA THR A 48 25.01 12.42 -35.99
C THR A 48 25.02 10.89 -36.01
N GLY A 49 24.17 10.27 -35.22
CA GLY A 49 23.89 8.84 -35.28
C GLY A 49 22.39 8.61 -35.38
N SER A 50 21.93 7.94 -36.43
CA SER A 50 20.53 7.58 -36.63
C SER A 50 20.00 6.72 -35.46
N PRO A 51 18.85 7.05 -34.85
CA PRO A 51 18.32 6.24 -33.76
C PRO A 51 17.65 4.98 -34.29
N SER A 52 18.06 3.83 -33.77
CA SER A 52 17.26 2.62 -33.87
C SER A 52 15.92 2.79 -33.13
N PRO A 53 14.81 2.28 -33.67
CA PRO A 53 13.51 2.45 -33.03
C PRO A 53 13.48 1.75 -31.67
N VAL A 54 13.27 2.51 -30.61
CA VAL A 54 12.99 1.98 -29.27
C VAL A 54 11.64 1.28 -29.33
N THR A 55 11.64 -0.01 -29.51
CA THR A 55 10.48 -0.87 -29.35
C THR A 55 10.24 -1.00 -27.84
N GLN A 56 9.42 -0.13 -27.28
CA GLN A 56 8.82 -0.40 -25.97
C GLN A 56 7.80 -1.52 -26.16
N VAL A 57 8.26 -2.73 -26.04
CA VAL A 57 7.42 -3.89 -25.78
C VAL A 57 6.87 -3.68 -24.36
N LEU A 58 5.54 -3.89 -24.14
CA LEU A 58 5.03 -4.25 -22.82
C LEU A 58 6.02 -5.19 -22.17
N PRO A 59 6.19 -5.20 -20.82
CA PRO A 59 7.21 -6.03 -20.23
C PRO A 59 7.09 -7.42 -20.85
N GLN A 60 8.00 -7.69 -21.76
CA GLN A 60 8.28 -9.01 -22.21
C GLN A 60 8.61 -9.70 -20.91
N VAL A 61 7.84 -10.71 -20.53
CA VAL A 61 8.23 -11.63 -19.47
C VAL A 61 9.64 -12.02 -19.87
N ASP A 62 10.62 -11.45 -19.15
CA ASP A 62 12.02 -11.71 -19.48
C ASP A 62 12.24 -13.16 -19.11
N VAL A 63 12.27 -14.01 -20.13
CA VAL A 63 12.36 -15.48 -20.00
C VAL A 63 13.70 -15.90 -19.40
N THR A 64 14.58 -14.94 -19.10
CA THR A 64 15.88 -15.17 -18.47
C THR A 64 15.84 -15.25 -16.94
N GLU A 65 14.87 -14.64 -16.25
CA GLU A 65 14.49 -15.03 -14.88
C GLU A 65 13.41 -16.09 -15.01
N GLN A 66 13.65 -17.28 -14.48
CA GLN A 66 12.67 -18.36 -14.49
C GLN A 66 11.40 -17.83 -13.79
N ALA A 67 10.33 -17.67 -14.58
CA ALA A 67 9.10 -17.05 -14.11
C ALA A 67 8.59 -17.80 -12.90
N GLU A 68 8.62 -17.18 -11.72
CA GLU A 68 8.02 -17.76 -10.53
C GLU A 68 6.56 -18.12 -10.84
N PRO A 69 6.10 -19.33 -10.45
CA PRO A 69 4.70 -19.70 -10.60
C PRO A 69 3.85 -18.72 -9.76
N GLY A 70 2.69 -18.36 -10.29
CA GLY A 70 1.74 -17.47 -9.61
C GLY A 70 1.46 -16.16 -10.35
N THR A 71 0.51 -15.40 -9.83
CA THR A 71 0.12 -14.11 -10.40
C THR A 71 1.03 -13.01 -9.86
N ALA A 72 1.97 -12.59 -10.68
CA ALA A 72 2.75 -11.37 -10.47
C ALA A 72 2.40 -10.38 -11.58
N THR A 73 2.17 -9.13 -11.22
CA THR A 73 1.94 -8.03 -12.17
C THR A 73 2.99 -6.97 -11.96
N THR A 74 3.72 -6.63 -13.01
CA THR A 74 4.67 -5.51 -13.00
C THR A 74 4.03 -4.31 -13.68
N ILE A 75 3.95 -3.20 -12.97
CA ILE A 75 3.49 -1.91 -13.45
C ILE A 75 4.73 -1.05 -13.67
N SER A 76 4.93 -0.58 -14.89
CA SER A 76 6.13 0.19 -15.27
C SER A 76 5.83 1.09 -16.48
N GLY A 77 6.82 1.86 -16.93
CA GLY A 77 6.73 2.66 -18.15
C GLY A 77 5.54 3.64 -18.12
N ASP A 78 4.77 3.67 -19.20
CA ASP A 78 3.70 4.64 -19.42
C ASP A 78 2.60 4.59 -18.34
N GLU A 79 2.31 3.44 -17.78
CA GLU A 79 1.29 3.28 -16.75
C GLU A 79 1.75 3.93 -15.44
N LEU A 80 2.99 3.69 -15.03
CA LEU A 80 3.57 4.29 -13.83
C LEU A 80 3.83 5.80 -14.02
N ASN A 81 4.27 6.22 -15.21
CA ASN A 81 4.52 7.62 -15.52
C ASN A 81 3.26 8.51 -15.43
N ARG A 82 2.07 7.94 -15.63
CA ARG A 82 0.78 8.64 -15.49
C ARG A 82 0.19 8.58 -14.09
N ALA A 83 0.76 7.78 -13.20
CA ALA A 83 0.27 7.65 -11.83
C ALA A 83 0.63 8.88 -11.00
N ASN A 84 -0.36 9.53 -10.40
CA ASN A 84 -0.16 10.66 -9.49
C ASN A 84 -0.13 10.24 -8.02
N ASN A 85 -0.69 9.08 -7.71
CA ASN A 85 -0.73 8.52 -6.36
C ASN A 85 -0.77 6.98 -6.41
N MET A 86 -0.73 6.34 -5.25
CA MET A 86 -0.72 4.87 -5.14
C MET A 86 -2.00 4.21 -5.64
N LYS A 87 -3.14 4.88 -5.58
CA LYS A 87 -4.41 4.39 -6.14
C LYS A 87 -4.35 4.31 -7.66
N ASP A 88 -3.73 5.29 -8.30
CA ASP A 88 -3.55 5.31 -9.75
C ASP A 88 -2.66 4.16 -10.23
N VAL A 89 -1.61 3.82 -9.46
CA VAL A 89 -0.72 2.68 -9.77
C VAL A 89 -1.51 1.38 -9.94
N VAL A 90 -2.53 1.13 -9.11
CA VAL A 90 -3.32 -0.11 -9.14
C VAL A 90 -4.67 0.04 -9.86
N ARG A 91 -4.92 1.14 -10.53
CA ARG A 91 -6.21 1.46 -11.19
C ARG A 91 -6.70 0.34 -12.10
N ASN A 92 -5.79 -0.24 -12.88
CA ASN A 92 -6.09 -1.28 -13.86
C ASN A 92 -6.03 -2.71 -13.30
N GLN A 93 -5.83 -2.87 -11.99
CA GLN A 93 -5.79 -4.18 -11.35
C GLN A 93 -7.19 -4.57 -10.82
N PRO A 94 -7.73 -5.75 -11.19
CA PRO A 94 -9.12 -6.07 -10.86
C PRO A 94 -9.32 -6.46 -9.38
N LEU A 95 -8.41 -7.18 -8.75
CA LEU A 95 -8.52 -7.63 -7.35
C LEU A 95 -7.51 -6.96 -6.41
N VAL A 96 -6.98 -5.81 -6.82
CA VAL A 96 -6.11 -4.98 -6.00
C VAL A 96 -6.74 -3.60 -5.83
N SER A 97 -6.71 -3.06 -4.63
CA SER A 97 -7.03 -1.66 -4.37
C SER A 97 -6.03 -1.05 -3.39
N ALA A 98 -5.77 0.23 -3.57
CA ALA A 98 -5.10 1.07 -2.60
C ALA A 98 -6.17 1.97 -1.95
N PRO A 99 -6.02 2.33 -0.67
CA PRO A 99 -6.92 3.28 -0.04
C PRO A 99 -7.00 4.57 -0.85
N GLY A 100 -8.21 5.03 -1.10
CA GLY A 100 -8.44 6.28 -1.82
C GLY A 100 -8.02 7.48 -0.97
N THR A 101 -7.62 8.55 -1.64
CA THR A 101 -7.32 9.84 -0.99
C THR A 101 -8.52 10.39 -0.22
N ALA A 102 -9.74 10.12 -0.68
CA ALA A 102 -10.97 10.47 0.01
C ALA A 102 -11.11 9.79 1.38
N ALA A 103 -10.59 8.57 1.56
CA ALA A 103 -10.63 7.86 2.84
C ALA A 103 -9.94 8.64 3.98
N GLY A 104 -8.97 9.47 3.66
CA GLY A 104 -8.28 10.35 4.62
C GLY A 104 -9.10 11.57 5.08
N THR A 105 -10.27 11.86 4.52
CA THR A 105 -11.02 13.09 4.77
C THR A 105 -12.26 12.93 5.65
N THR A 106 -12.55 11.73 6.15
CA THR A 106 -13.80 11.45 6.85
C THR A 106 -13.60 11.07 8.30
N ARG A 107 -14.61 10.49 8.86
CA ARG A 107 -14.84 9.99 10.19
C ARG A 107 -13.67 9.33 10.93
N ASN A 108 -12.76 8.69 10.21
CA ASN A 108 -11.57 8.11 10.81
C ASN A 108 -10.58 9.17 11.30
N ARG A 109 -10.91 10.44 11.19
CA ARG A 109 -10.11 11.53 11.69
C ARG A 109 -10.29 11.66 13.19
N SER A 110 -9.21 11.40 13.91
CA SER A 110 -9.13 11.65 15.33
C SER A 110 -8.25 12.86 15.60
N SER A 111 -8.29 13.38 16.79
CA SER A 111 -7.41 14.44 17.26
C SER A 111 -5.95 13.98 17.45
N PHE A 112 -5.63 12.75 17.06
CA PHE A 112 -4.29 12.17 17.17
C PHE A 112 -4.12 11.11 16.09
N ASP A 113 -2.94 10.78 15.64
CA ASP A 113 -2.54 9.78 14.64
C ASP A 113 -3.37 9.72 13.34
N ARG A 114 -2.86 10.29 12.25
CA ARG A 114 -3.66 10.37 11.03
C ARG A 114 -2.94 10.26 9.71
N SER A 115 -1.64 10.17 9.76
CA SER A 115 -0.83 10.24 8.56
C SER A 115 -0.89 8.97 7.75
N GLY A 116 -0.98 9.13 6.44
CA GLY A 116 -0.87 8.07 5.46
C GLY A 116 -2.10 7.18 5.32
N THR A 117 -1.99 6.21 4.46
CA THR A 117 -2.98 5.16 4.22
C THR A 117 -2.52 3.84 4.83
N THR A 118 -3.47 2.95 5.14
CA THR A 118 -3.16 1.69 5.83
C THR A 118 -2.57 0.60 4.93
N GLY A 119 -2.39 0.86 3.64
CA GLY A 119 -1.79 -0.07 2.70
C GLY A 119 -2.78 -0.66 1.70
N TYR A 120 -2.33 -1.68 0.97
CA TYR A 120 -3.09 -2.30 -0.12
C TYR A 120 -4.06 -3.38 0.38
N ASN A 121 -5.12 -3.60 -0.40
CA ASN A 121 -5.96 -4.78 -0.36
C ASN A 121 -5.67 -5.63 -1.60
N ILE A 122 -5.27 -6.87 -1.42
CA ILE A 122 -5.03 -7.83 -2.49
C ILE A 122 -5.92 -9.05 -2.27
N ARG A 123 -6.79 -9.36 -3.25
CA ARG A 123 -7.73 -10.50 -3.21
C ARG A 123 -8.63 -10.53 -1.96
N GLY A 124 -8.78 -9.42 -1.24
CA GLY A 124 -9.57 -9.33 -0.01
C GLY A 124 -8.77 -9.39 1.29
N ILE A 125 -7.46 -9.46 1.22
CA ILE A 125 -6.56 -9.34 2.38
C ILE A 125 -5.96 -7.94 2.41
N GLU A 126 -5.92 -7.33 3.58
CA GLU A 126 -5.56 -5.91 3.74
C GLU A 126 -4.72 -5.65 5.01
N GLY A 127 -4.22 -4.44 5.13
CA GLY A 127 -3.41 -3.99 6.27
C GLY A 127 -2.03 -4.64 6.29
N ASN A 128 -1.55 -4.96 7.48
CA ASN A 128 -0.23 -5.58 7.68
C ASN A 128 -0.12 -7.03 7.20
N ARG A 129 -1.19 -7.61 6.68
CA ARG A 129 -1.21 -8.92 6.02
C ARG A 129 -0.71 -8.87 4.58
N VAL A 130 -0.57 -7.66 4.02
CA VAL A 130 0.06 -7.40 2.71
C VAL A 130 1.45 -6.83 2.94
N GLY A 131 2.47 -7.51 2.43
CA GLY A 131 3.86 -7.05 2.48
C GLY A 131 4.05 -5.79 1.64
N MET A 132 4.90 -4.88 2.07
CA MET A 132 5.33 -3.71 1.29
C MET A 132 6.83 -3.50 1.47
N ASP A 133 7.56 -3.32 0.39
CA ASP A 133 8.99 -3.02 0.42
C ASP A 133 9.40 -2.03 -0.69
N VAL A 134 10.51 -1.33 -0.46
CA VAL A 134 11.19 -0.51 -1.45
C VAL A 134 12.61 -1.04 -1.61
N ASP A 135 12.97 -1.50 -2.79
CA ASP A 135 14.26 -2.15 -3.08
C ASP A 135 14.63 -3.26 -2.06
N GLY A 136 13.62 -4.05 -1.62
CA GLY A 136 13.78 -5.12 -0.64
C GLY A 136 13.84 -4.68 0.82
N VAL A 137 13.77 -3.40 1.13
CA VAL A 137 13.67 -2.87 2.49
C VAL A 137 12.21 -2.79 2.89
N GLU A 138 11.80 -3.58 3.89
CA GLU A 138 10.42 -3.64 4.35
C GLU A 138 9.95 -2.29 4.91
N MET A 139 8.73 -1.90 4.53
CA MET A 139 8.04 -0.76 5.13
C MET A 139 7.55 -1.14 6.54
N PRO A 140 7.64 -0.23 7.52
CA PRO A 140 7.11 -0.48 8.85
C PRO A 140 5.64 -0.88 8.82
N ASP A 141 5.21 -1.64 9.82
CA ASP A 141 3.80 -1.97 10.00
C ASP A 141 2.97 -0.70 10.21
N ALA A 142 1.79 -0.64 9.60
CA ALA A 142 0.81 0.36 9.96
C ALA A 142 0.42 0.17 11.43
N THR A 143 0.48 1.23 12.21
CA THR A 143 -0.03 1.23 13.56
C THR A 143 -1.50 1.54 13.52
N THR A 144 -2.34 0.53 13.47
CA THR A 144 -3.78 0.70 13.61
C THR A 144 -4.15 0.56 15.07
N ARG A 145 -4.98 1.47 15.59
CA ARG A 145 -5.75 1.14 16.78
C ARG A 145 -6.90 0.24 16.35
N PRO A 146 -6.92 -0.96 16.84
CA PRO A 146 -8.05 -1.83 16.66
C PRO A 146 -9.17 -1.41 17.59
N TYR A 147 -9.65 -0.22 17.42
CA TYR A 147 -10.83 0.24 18.11
C TYR A 147 -12.02 0.14 17.20
N VAL A 148 -12.95 -0.63 17.64
CA VAL A 148 -14.20 -0.80 16.93
C VAL A 148 -15.30 -0.09 17.72
N SER A 149 -15.71 1.08 17.27
CA SER A 149 -16.98 1.63 17.71
C SER A 149 -18.11 0.96 16.93
N ARG A 150 -19.35 1.01 17.47
CA ARG A 150 -20.57 0.52 16.81
C ARG A 150 -20.72 0.96 15.35
N ALA A 151 -19.93 1.81 14.91
CA ALA A 151 -20.03 2.48 13.66
C ALA A 151 -18.81 2.24 12.76
N GLY A 152 -18.08 1.17 12.96
CA GLY A 152 -16.95 0.79 12.15
C GLY A 152 -15.61 0.99 12.84
N VAL A 153 -14.60 0.48 12.19
CA VAL A 153 -13.22 0.53 12.65
C VAL A 153 -12.76 1.98 12.68
N ASN A 154 -12.52 2.51 13.85
CA ASN A 154 -11.75 3.72 13.98
C ASN A 154 -10.28 3.32 13.77
N SER A 155 -9.79 3.42 12.56
CA SER A 155 -8.38 3.30 12.31
C SER A 155 -7.70 4.59 12.78
N PHE A 156 -7.29 4.60 14.04
CA PHE A 156 -6.30 5.54 14.49
C PHE A 156 -4.95 4.95 14.18
N GLY A 157 -4.02 5.72 13.69
CA GLY A 157 -2.67 5.24 13.55
C GLY A 157 -1.99 5.73 12.31
N VAL A 158 -0.72 5.48 12.28
CA VAL A 158 0.17 5.83 11.19
C VAL A 158 0.03 4.79 10.10
N GLY A 159 -0.22 5.25 8.89
CA GLY A 159 -0.29 4.41 7.70
C GLY A 159 1.10 4.06 7.15
N ARG A 160 1.12 3.62 5.87
CA ARG A 160 2.33 3.16 5.17
C ARG A 160 2.57 3.96 3.88
N ASP A 161 1.96 5.13 3.73
CA ASP A 161 2.03 5.95 2.52
C ASP A 161 3.21 6.95 2.59
N PHE A 162 4.44 6.42 2.57
CA PHE A 162 5.68 7.18 2.64
C PHE A 162 6.45 7.10 1.31
N ILE A 163 5.76 7.20 0.17
CA ILE A 163 6.33 6.94 -1.15
C ILE A 163 5.84 7.95 -2.19
N ASP A 164 6.69 8.26 -3.17
CA ASP A 164 6.36 9.05 -4.34
C ASP A 164 6.48 8.17 -5.60
N PRO A 165 5.41 8.01 -6.42
CA PRO A 165 5.46 7.21 -7.65
C PRO A 165 6.58 7.62 -8.61
N GLU A 166 6.99 8.89 -8.61
CA GLU A 166 8.05 9.40 -9.49
C GLU A 166 9.43 8.81 -9.19
N MET A 167 9.64 8.23 -8.01
CA MET A 167 10.92 7.62 -7.65
C MET A 167 11.10 6.20 -8.18
N PHE A 168 10.06 5.58 -8.74
CA PHE A 168 10.06 4.17 -9.11
C PHE A 168 10.19 3.95 -10.61
N SER A 169 10.94 2.90 -10.99
CA SER A 169 10.98 2.35 -12.34
C SER A 169 9.95 1.24 -12.55
N ALA A 170 9.58 0.54 -11.48
CA ALA A 170 8.56 -0.50 -11.50
C ALA A 170 7.89 -0.69 -10.14
N VAL A 171 6.65 -1.18 -10.17
CA VAL A 171 5.91 -1.66 -9.01
C VAL A 171 5.47 -3.09 -9.28
N ASN A 172 5.93 -4.03 -8.47
CA ASN A 172 5.60 -5.44 -8.58
C ASN A 172 4.53 -5.81 -7.56
N ILE A 173 3.40 -6.30 -8.05
CA ILE A 173 2.28 -6.77 -7.21
C ILE A 173 2.27 -8.29 -7.28
N LEU A 174 2.48 -8.92 -6.15
CA LEU A 174 2.37 -10.37 -5.97
C LEU A 174 1.03 -10.66 -5.31
N SER A 175 0.16 -11.34 -6.02
CA SER A 175 -1.15 -11.72 -5.50
C SER A 175 -1.10 -13.07 -4.80
N GLY A 176 -1.72 -13.16 -3.62
CA GLY A 176 -1.73 -14.35 -2.78
C GLY A 176 -0.46 -14.51 -1.94
N THR A 177 -0.30 -15.66 -1.30
CA THR A 177 0.83 -15.96 -0.40
C THR A 177 2.18 -15.76 -1.09
N THR A 178 3.10 -15.06 -0.45
CA THR A 178 4.43 -14.75 -1.01
C THR A 178 5.35 -15.97 -1.10
N SER A 179 6.40 -15.90 -1.94
CA SER A 179 7.39 -16.97 -2.08
C SER A 179 8.37 -17.03 -0.91
N ALA A 180 9.10 -18.14 -0.79
CA ALA A 180 10.14 -18.33 0.23
C ALA A 180 11.27 -17.28 0.18
N LYS A 181 11.54 -16.68 -0.99
CA LYS A 181 12.55 -15.63 -1.15
C LYS A 181 12.22 -14.33 -0.39
N ARG A 182 10.95 -14.14 -0.01
CA ARG A 182 10.49 -12.94 0.72
C ARG A 182 10.28 -13.24 2.18
N SER A 183 10.49 -12.25 3.05
CA SER A 183 10.27 -12.39 4.49
C SER A 183 8.80 -12.72 4.83
N ALA A 184 8.60 -13.36 5.99
CA ALA A 184 7.27 -13.67 6.50
C ALA A 184 6.48 -12.38 6.77
N GLY A 185 5.18 -12.39 6.43
CA GLY A 185 4.25 -11.27 6.66
C GLY A 185 3.26 -11.07 5.52
N GLY A 186 3.66 -11.36 4.28
CA GLY A 186 2.80 -11.26 3.11
C GLY A 186 1.84 -12.46 2.94
N ILE A 187 1.00 -12.76 3.92
CA ILE A 187 0.02 -13.86 3.79
C ILE A 187 -1.08 -13.57 2.77
N GLY A 188 -1.32 -12.31 2.44
CA GLY A 188 -2.28 -11.87 1.42
C GLY A 188 -1.64 -11.45 0.10
N GLY A 189 -0.31 -11.34 0.05
CA GLY A 189 0.44 -10.84 -1.09
C GLY A 189 1.46 -9.78 -0.70
N ALA A 190 2.09 -9.18 -1.71
CA ALA A 190 3.05 -8.09 -1.49
C ALA A 190 3.05 -7.08 -2.63
N VAL A 191 3.42 -5.84 -2.30
CA VAL A 191 3.70 -4.77 -3.26
C VAL A 191 5.15 -4.32 -3.08
N SER A 192 5.97 -4.53 -4.10
CA SER A 192 7.39 -4.18 -4.10
C SER A 192 7.66 -3.04 -5.07
N PHE A 193 8.25 -1.99 -4.56
CA PHE A 193 8.63 -0.81 -5.32
C PHE A 193 10.10 -0.90 -5.68
N LYS A 194 10.39 -0.85 -6.97
CA LYS A 194 11.76 -0.77 -7.49
C LYS A 194 12.07 0.68 -7.82
N THR A 195 13.06 1.27 -7.16
CA THR A 195 13.47 2.64 -7.48
C THR A 195 14.22 2.73 -8.80
N LYS A 196 14.22 3.92 -9.39
CA LYS A 196 14.96 4.24 -10.61
C LYS A 196 16.47 3.99 -10.42
N SER A 197 17.16 3.62 -11.50
CA SER A 197 18.60 3.42 -11.54
C SER A 197 19.22 4.12 -12.77
N ALA A 198 20.53 4.24 -12.82
CA ALA A 198 21.21 4.80 -13.98
C ALA A 198 20.94 3.99 -15.26
N ASP A 199 20.84 2.66 -15.15
CA ASP A 199 20.58 1.76 -16.28
C ASP A 199 19.19 1.95 -16.91
N ASP A 200 18.22 2.48 -16.18
CA ASP A 200 16.89 2.80 -16.73
C ASP A 200 16.98 3.90 -17.81
N TYR A 201 18.01 4.76 -17.75
CA TYR A 201 18.21 5.92 -18.62
C TYR A 201 19.38 5.81 -19.58
N LEU A 202 20.43 5.05 -19.23
CA LEU A 202 21.70 4.97 -19.94
C LEU A 202 21.84 3.70 -20.78
N ARG A 203 20.83 3.42 -21.61
CA ARG A 203 20.82 2.24 -22.49
C ARG A 203 21.70 2.44 -23.72
N GLY A 204 22.34 1.36 -24.18
CA GLY A 204 23.26 1.40 -25.31
C GLY A 204 24.47 2.26 -25.01
N ASP A 205 24.85 3.13 -25.96
CA ASP A 205 26.05 3.97 -25.88
C ASP A 205 25.84 5.28 -25.09
N LYS A 206 24.64 5.51 -24.53
CA LYS A 206 24.40 6.69 -23.73
C LYS A 206 25.23 6.66 -22.44
N VAL A 207 25.97 7.72 -22.17
CA VAL A 207 26.80 7.88 -20.97
C VAL A 207 26.26 8.95 -20.02
N SER A 208 25.29 9.75 -20.46
CA SER A 208 24.63 10.77 -19.66
C SER A 208 23.17 10.92 -20.03
N TYR A 209 22.37 11.33 -19.08
CA TYR A 209 20.95 11.64 -19.22
C TYR A 209 20.60 12.81 -18.31
N PHE A 210 19.79 13.70 -18.80
CA PHE A 210 19.10 14.73 -18.02
C PHE A 210 17.66 14.83 -18.49
N GLY A 211 16.72 14.88 -17.55
CA GLY A 211 15.30 14.99 -17.88
C GLY A 211 14.50 15.68 -16.76
N GLY A 212 13.32 16.15 -17.12
CA GLY A 212 12.38 16.74 -16.18
C GLY A 212 10.95 16.47 -16.60
N LYS A 213 10.05 16.57 -15.64
CA LYS A 213 8.60 16.42 -15.84
C LYS A 213 7.87 17.47 -15.02
N VAL A 214 6.83 18.06 -15.62
CA VAL A 214 5.87 18.92 -14.94
C VAL A 214 4.49 18.36 -15.21
N GLY A 215 3.68 18.21 -14.16
CA GLY A 215 2.33 17.66 -14.25
C GLY A 215 1.33 18.44 -13.42
N TYR A 216 0.05 18.33 -13.80
CA TYR A 216 -1.08 18.89 -13.09
C TYR A 216 -2.21 17.87 -13.02
N ASP A 217 -2.85 17.73 -11.85
CA ASP A 217 -4.06 16.93 -11.65
C ASP A 217 -5.19 17.79 -11.06
N SER A 218 -6.32 17.80 -11.75
CA SER A 218 -7.48 18.57 -11.31
C SER A 218 -8.28 17.92 -10.19
N ALA A 219 -8.01 16.66 -9.83
CA ALA A 219 -8.72 15.95 -8.76
C ALA A 219 -8.47 16.60 -7.39
N ASP A 220 -7.24 17.00 -7.15
CA ASP A 220 -6.78 17.69 -5.94
C ASP A 220 -6.03 18.99 -6.25
N ARG A 221 -6.08 19.45 -7.50
CA ARG A 221 -5.39 20.64 -7.99
C ARG A 221 -3.89 20.61 -7.72
N SER A 222 -3.31 19.41 -7.77
CA SER A 222 -1.89 19.24 -7.47
C SER A 222 -1.01 19.53 -8.68
N TRP A 223 0.16 20.08 -8.40
CA TRP A 223 1.29 20.20 -9.30
C TRP A 223 2.37 19.21 -8.91
N ASN A 224 3.00 18.62 -9.92
CA ASN A 224 4.13 17.72 -9.78
C ASN A 224 5.28 18.23 -10.66
N GLU A 225 6.43 18.42 -10.04
CA GLU A 225 7.67 18.82 -10.72
C GLU A 225 8.75 17.81 -10.39
N SER A 226 9.45 17.28 -11.39
CA SER A 226 10.55 16.36 -11.15
C SER A 226 11.72 16.60 -12.10
N VAL A 227 12.91 16.29 -11.63
CA VAL A 227 14.14 16.31 -12.41
C VAL A 227 14.94 15.03 -12.13
N THR A 228 15.55 14.48 -13.18
CA THR A 228 16.40 13.29 -13.08
C THR A 228 17.66 13.51 -13.92
N ALA A 229 18.80 13.20 -13.33
CA ALA A 229 20.07 13.15 -14.02
C ALA A 229 20.75 11.80 -13.77
N ALA A 230 21.36 11.21 -14.79
CA ALA A 230 22.12 9.99 -14.67
C ALA A 230 23.42 10.08 -15.50
N GLY A 231 24.44 9.38 -15.04
CA GLY A 231 25.73 9.33 -15.71
C GLY A 231 26.45 8.03 -15.48
N LYS A 232 27.26 7.58 -16.45
CA LYS A 232 28.12 6.42 -16.29
C LYS A 232 29.50 6.67 -16.93
N SER A 233 30.50 6.04 -16.35
CA SER A 233 31.84 5.91 -16.88
C SER A 233 32.25 4.44 -16.86
N ALA A 234 33.55 4.12 -17.10
CA ALA A 234 33.99 2.72 -17.12
C ALA A 234 33.62 1.92 -15.85
N ASN A 235 33.82 2.52 -14.66
CA ASN A 235 33.66 1.83 -13.39
C ASN A 235 32.62 2.49 -12.45
N LEU A 236 32.11 3.65 -12.83
CA LEU A 236 31.17 4.41 -11.99
C LEU A 236 29.88 4.66 -12.75
N ASP A 237 28.77 4.50 -12.08
CA ASP A 237 27.46 4.95 -12.53
C ASP A 237 26.77 5.71 -11.40
N GLY A 238 25.81 6.55 -11.76
CA GLY A 238 25.07 7.30 -10.75
C GLY A 238 23.78 7.90 -11.27
N LEU A 239 22.85 8.12 -10.34
CA LEU A 239 21.56 8.74 -10.58
C LEU A 239 21.22 9.70 -9.44
N ILE A 240 20.66 10.83 -9.80
CA ILE A 240 19.93 11.72 -8.90
C ILE A 240 18.55 11.98 -9.48
N SER A 241 17.51 11.81 -8.67
CA SER A 241 16.14 12.14 -9.04
C SER A 241 15.48 12.89 -7.89
N TYR A 242 14.85 14.02 -8.17
CA TYR A 242 14.10 14.82 -7.20
C TYR A 242 12.69 15.05 -7.72
N SER A 243 11.70 14.96 -6.84
CA SER A 243 10.30 15.27 -7.11
C SER A 243 9.73 16.17 -6.03
N ARG A 244 8.99 17.18 -6.45
CA ARG A 244 8.16 18.03 -5.60
C ARG A 244 6.72 17.97 -6.04
N ARG A 245 5.82 17.81 -5.06
CA ARG A 245 4.38 17.87 -5.28
C ARG A 245 3.74 18.84 -4.30
N ASP A 246 2.83 19.65 -4.78
CA ASP A 246 2.00 20.56 -3.98
C ASP A 246 0.55 20.34 -4.38
N GLY A 247 -0.37 20.17 -3.43
CA GLY A 247 -1.77 19.87 -3.72
C GLY A 247 -2.71 20.27 -2.59
N HIS A 248 -3.99 20.07 -2.86
CA HIS A 248 -5.08 20.41 -1.94
C HIS A 248 -5.93 19.17 -1.63
N ALA A 249 -7.03 19.38 -0.93
CA ALA A 249 -8.03 18.33 -0.71
C ALA A 249 -8.52 17.76 -2.03
N THR A 250 -8.54 16.43 -2.13
CA THR A 250 -9.20 15.75 -3.23
C THR A 250 -10.69 16.12 -3.24
N ARG A 251 -11.20 16.56 -4.38
CA ARG A 251 -12.60 16.88 -4.54
C ARG A 251 -13.45 15.64 -4.39
N ASN A 252 -14.58 15.78 -3.73
CA ASN A 252 -15.64 14.78 -3.77
C ASN A 252 -16.63 15.12 -4.91
N ASN A 253 -17.58 14.23 -5.20
CA ASN A 253 -18.65 14.45 -6.16
C ASN A 253 -20.01 14.50 -5.45
N SER A 254 -20.08 15.22 -4.33
CA SER A 254 -21.32 15.44 -3.56
C SER A 254 -21.87 16.84 -3.81
N ASP A 255 -23.19 16.93 -4.01
CA ASP A 255 -23.90 18.21 -4.07
C ASP A 255 -24.28 18.75 -2.69
N LEU A 256 -24.01 17.96 -1.62
CA LEU A 256 -24.50 18.26 -0.28
C LEU A 256 -23.39 18.65 0.70
N VAL A 257 -22.18 18.18 0.47
CA VAL A 257 -21.06 18.39 1.39
C VAL A 257 -19.76 18.57 0.61
N ASP A 258 -19.05 19.65 0.85
CA ASP A 258 -17.72 19.88 0.31
C ASP A 258 -16.67 18.99 0.99
N SER A 259 -15.57 18.70 0.29
CA SER A 259 -14.39 18.05 0.87
C SER A 259 -13.83 18.90 2.02
N MET A 260 -13.35 18.25 3.07
CA MET A 260 -12.64 18.94 4.15
C MET A 260 -11.34 19.53 3.63
N ALA A 261 -11.03 20.75 4.05
CA ALA A 261 -9.82 21.43 3.61
C ALA A 261 -8.55 20.65 3.99
N ASN A 262 -7.64 20.54 3.05
CA ASN A 262 -6.34 19.89 3.24
C ASN A 262 -5.38 20.50 2.23
N ASP A 263 -4.35 21.18 2.71
CA ASP A 263 -3.24 21.64 1.89
C ASP A 263 -2.04 20.78 2.20
N TRP A 264 -1.36 20.28 1.17
CA TRP A 264 -0.25 19.38 1.37
C TRP A 264 0.87 19.60 0.37
N HIS A 265 2.07 19.22 0.77
CA HIS A 265 3.19 19.11 -0.13
C HIS A 265 4.08 17.93 0.24
N SER A 266 4.79 17.40 -0.74
CA SER A 266 5.79 16.35 -0.55
C SER A 266 7.05 16.63 -1.36
N ASP A 267 8.18 16.20 -0.82
CA ASP A 267 9.48 16.20 -1.44
C ASP A 267 10.04 14.77 -1.42
N ALA A 268 10.59 14.31 -2.54
CA ALA A 268 11.26 13.03 -2.66
C ALA A 268 12.61 13.22 -3.35
N LEU A 269 13.67 12.58 -2.82
CA LEU A 269 15.01 12.62 -3.36
C LEU A 269 15.60 11.22 -3.37
N LEU A 270 15.96 10.74 -4.56
CA LEU A 270 16.66 9.49 -4.76
C LEU A 270 18.08 9.77 -5.25
N LEU A 271 19.07 9.24 -4.55
CA LEU A 271 20.48 9.27 -4.92
C LEU A 271 20.99 7.84 -5.03
N LYS A 272 21.61 7.48 -6.13
CA LYS A 272 22.29 6.18 -6.31
C LYS A 272 23.67 6.39 -6.90
N GLY A 273 24.65 5.64 -6.40
CA GLY A 273 26.02 5.62 -6.94
C GLY A 273 26.54 4.20 -6.93
N GLY A 274 26.89 3.70 -8.11
CA GLY A 274 27.46 2.37 -8.33
C GLY A 274 28.97 2.44 -8.62
N LEU A 275 29.74 1.57 -8.01
CA LEU A 275 31.17 1.37 -8.26
C LEU A 275 31.44 -0.09 -8.62
N ARG A 276 31.92 -0.35 -9.81
CA ARG A 276 32.45 -1.65 -10.21
C ARG A 276 33.92 -1.72 -9.79
N ILE A 277 34.18 -2.51 -8.76
CA ILE A 277 35.54 -2.71 -8.22
C ILE A 277 36.39 -3.57 -9.21
N ASP A 278 35.77 -4.66 -9.67
CA ASP A 278 36.33 -5.59 -10.65
C ASP A 278 35.19 -6.29 -11.42
N ALA A 279 35.54 -7.31 -12.21
CA ALA A 279 34.56 -8.06 -13.01
C ALA A 279 33.53 -8.84 -12.15
N ALA A 280 33.87 -9.17 -10.91
CA ALA A 280 33.06 -9.96 -10.01
C ALA A 280 32.35 -9.13 -8.93
N ASN A 281 32.77 -7.89 -8.67
CA ASN A 281 32.34 -7.11 -7.54
C ASN A 281 31.82 -5.73 -7.96
N ARG A 282 30.55 -5.44 -7.64
CA ARG A 282 29.94 -4.11 -7.75
C ARG A 282 29.33 -3.70 -6.41
N LEU A 283 29.61 -2.49 -5.97
CA LEU A 283 28.98 -1.83 -4.84
C LEU A 283 28.01 -0.78 -5.35
N GLU A 284 26.86 -0.66 -4.71
CA GLU A 284 25.93 0.45 -4.93
C GLU A 284 25.51 1.04 -3.58
N LEU A 285 25.66 2.36 -3.46
CA LEU A 285 25.14 3.13 -2.34
C LEU A 285 23.89 3.87 -2.82
N SER A 286 22.79 3.75 -2.08
CA SER A 286 21.57 4.48 -2.36
C SER A 286 21.05 5.24 -1.12
N ALA A 287 20.45 6.41 -1.36
CA ALA A 287 19.68 7.16 -0.37
C ALA A 287 18.34 7.52 -1.00
N ASP A 288 17.26 7.07 -0.36
CA ASP A 288 15.88 7.35 -0.74
C ASP A 288 15.19 8.09 0.41
N LEU A 289 14.92 9.38 0.18
CA LEU A 289 14.44 10.35 1.16
C LEU A 289 13.07 10.85 0.73
N TYR A 290 12.10 10.76 1.61
CA TYR A 290 10.74 11.23 1.40
C TYR A 290 10.24 12.04 2.60
N ARG A 291 9.58 13.16 2.33
CA ARG A 291 8.88 13.95 3.35
C ARG A 291 7.57 14.48 2.81
N ARG A 292 6.53 14.46 3.63
CA ARG A 292 5.23 15.06 3.33
C ARG A 292 4.72 15.86 4.51
N LYS A 293 4.13 17.00 4.23
CA LYS A 293 3.42 17.84 5.20
C LYS A 293 1.98 18.04 4.76
N ASN A 294 1.06 18.00 5.72
CA ASN A 294 -0.36 18.25 5.49
C ASN A 294 -0.87 19.22 6.54
N ASP A 295 -1.63 20.22 6.09
CA ASP A 295 -2.43 21.12 6.91
C ASP A 295 -3.90 20.80 6.65
N THR A 296 -4.58 20.24 7.64
CA THR A 296 -5.94 19.73 7.47
C THR A 296 -6.90 20.36 8.46
N SER A 297 -8.05 20.81 7.98
CA SER A 297 -9.17 21.23 8.82
C SER A 297 -10.28 20.18 8.80
N PHE A 298 -10.81 19.81 9.96
CA PHE A 298 -11.92 18.89 10.06
C PHE A 298 -12.81 19.19 11.26
N TYR A 299 -14.05 18.66 11.23
CA TYR A 299 -15.07 18.93 12.24
C TYR A 299 -15.44 17.68 13.01
N GLY A 300 -15.60 17.83 14.34
CA GLY A 300 -16.27 16.85 15.17
C GLY A 300 -17.78 17.05 15.12
N TRP A 301 -18.52 15.94 15.11
CA TRP A 301 -19.97 15.92 14.98
C TRP A 301 -20.63 15.20 16.14
N ASP A 302 -21.76 15.68 16.56
CA ASP A 302 -22.65 14.90 17.40
C ASP A 302 -23.07 13.60 16.67
N THR A 303 -23.03 12.47 17.37
CA THR A 303 -23.41 11.16 16.81
C THR A 303 -24.90 11.03 16.51
N THR A 304 -25.73 11.83 17.16
CA THR A 304 -27.19 11.79 17.09
C THR A 304 -27.79 12.87 16.21
N SER A 305 -27.03 13.93 15.94
CA SER A 305 -27.45 15.08 15.14
C SER A 305 -26.43 15.40 14.04
N THR A 306 -26.76 16.36 13.19
CA THR A 306 -25.84 16.91 12.20
C THR A 306 -25.10 18.15 12.70
N SER A 307 -25.16 18.43 14.01
CA SER A 307 -24.52 19.61 14.60
C SER A 307 -23.01 19.42 14.69
N ILE A 308 -22.26 20.43 14.32
CA ILE A 308 -20.81 20.50 14.54
C ILE A 308 -20.59 20.84 16.01
N THR A 309 -19.78 20.04 16.69
CA THR A 309 -19.44 20.22 18.11
C THR A 309 -18.00 20.69 18.31
N GLU A 310 -17.14 20.38 17.35
CA GLU A 310 -15.70 20.68 17.41
C GLU A 310 -15.19 21.16 16.06
N ASP A 311 -14.22 22.08 16.09
CA ASP A 311 -13.39 22.51 14.96
C ASP A 311 -11.94 22.11 15.25
N SER A 312 -11.31 21.40 14.33
CA SER A 312 -9.96 20.89 14.50
C SER A 312 -9.06 21.32 13.35
N GLN A 313 -7.87 21.80 13.72
CA GLN A 313 -6.78 22.10 12.80
C GLN A 313 -5.65 21.11 13.08
N GLN A 314 -5.23 20.35 12.09
CA GLN A 314 -4.16 19.37 12.23
C GLN A 314 -3.02 19.66 11.27
N HIS A 315 -1.82 19.70 11.81
CA HIS A 315 -0.57 19.71 11.08
C HIS A 315 0.10 18.35 11.21
N SER A 316 0.38 17.70 10.07
CA SER A 316 1.06 16.40 10.01
C SER A 316 2.38 16.53 9.26
N ASP A 317 3.45 16.04 9.84
CA ASP A 317 4.78 15.92 9.20
C ASP A 317 5.19 14.45 9.17
N THR A 318 5.42 13.94 7.97
CA THR A 318 5.71 12.53 7.73
C THR A 318 6.99 12.40 6.92
N SER A 319 7.93 11.57 7.35
CA SER A 319 9.17 11.33 6.61
C SER A 319 9.57 9.87 6.59
N ARG A 320 10.26 9.45 5.53
CA ARG A 320 10.98 8.19 5.41
C ARG A 320 12.35 8.44 4.80
N ASN A 321 13.39 7.99 5.48
CA ASN A 321 14.77 8.09 5.03
C ASN A 321 15.37 6.69 5.03
N THR A 322 15.80 6.21 3.87
CA THR A 322 16.44 4.91 3.71
C THR A 322 17.84 5.09 3.13
N LEU A 323 18.83 4.52 3.81
CA LEU A 323 20.19 4.38 3.29
C LEU A 323 20.46 2.90 3.09
N GLN A 324 20.98 2.54 1.93
CA GLN A 324 21.27 1.14 1.60
C GLN A 324 22.64 1.03 0.90
N LEU A 325 23.43 0.06 1.32
CA LEU A 325 24.61 -0.40 0.63
C LEU A 325 24.33 -1.80 0.09
N MET A 326 24.42 -1.95 -1.23
CA MET A 326 24.28 -3.22 -1.92
C MET A 326 25.64 -3.68 -2.45
N HIS A 327 25.98 -4.95 -2.24
CA HIS A 327 27.12 -5.62 -2.87
C HIS A 327 26.60 -6.72 -3.78
N GLN A 328 26.86 -6.59 -5.06
CA GLN A 328 26.63 -7.62 -6.07
C GLN A 328 27.94 -8.35 -6.29
N TRP A 329 27.91 -9.66 -6.09
CA TRP A 329 29.06 -10.53 -6.19
C TRP A 329 28.77 -11.66 -7.17
N THR A 330 29.56 -11.74 -8.23
CA THR A 330 29.45 -12.77 -9.29
C THR A 330 30.75 -13.56 -9.39
N PRO A 331 31.12 -14.33 -8.34
CA PRO A 331 32.35 -15.11 -8.34
C PRO A 331 32.20 -16.32 -9.26
N ASN A 332 33.24 -16.68 -9.92
CA ASN A 332 33.30 -17.95 -10.64
C ASN A 332 33.83 -19.04 -9.69
N ASN A 333 33.02 -19.47 -8.72
CA ASN A 333 33.40 -20.46 -7.72
C ASN A 333 32.43 -21.64 -7.65
N GLY A 334 32.78 -22.69 -6.85
CA GLY A 334 32.01 -23.90 -6.76
C GLY A 334 30.63 -23.78 -6.07
N TRP A 335 30.38 -22.73 -5.26
CA TRP A 335 29.19 -22.61 -4.39
C TRP A 335 28.23 -21.50 -4.81
N VAL A 336 28.73 -20.41 -5.39
CA VAL A 336 27.98 -19.20 -5.71
C VAL A 336 28.27 -18.78 -7.14
N ASP A 337 27.23 -18.53 -7.94
CA ASP A 337 27.35 -17.88 -9.25
C ASP A 337 27.05 -16.39 -9.13
N GLN A 338 26.08 -16.04 -8.31
CA GLN A 338 25.68 -14.67 -8.00
C GLN A 338 25.22 -14.57 -6.55
N ALA A 339 25.58 -13.47 -5.89
CA ALA A 339 25.01 -13.09 -4.60
C ALA A 339 24.78 -11.58 -4.54
N ASP A 340 23.61 -11.19 -4.05
CA ASP A 340 23.24 -9.81 -3.77
C ASP A 340 23.07 -9.65 -2.27
N THR A 341 23.89 -8.80 -1.66
CA THR A 341 23.89 -8.55 -0.21
C THR A 341 23.58 -7.09 0.05
N HIS A 342 22.58 -6.84 0.89
CA HIS A 342 22.10 -5.52 1.26
C HIS A 342 22.33 -5.26 2.73
N LEU A 343 22.91 -4.12 3.05
CA LEU A 343 22.95 -3.55 4.39
C LEU A 343 22.15 -2.26 4.36
N TYR A 344 21.18 -2.08 5.27
CA TYR A 344 20.34 -0.91 5.24
C TYR A 344 20.01 -0.34 6.61
N PHE A 345 19.73 0.96 6.59
CA PHE A 345 19.13 1.70 7.68
C PHE A 345 17.90 2.43 7.14
N GLN A 346 16.78 2.34 7.84
CA GLN A 346 15.57 3.10 7.53
C GLN A 346 15.05 3.78 8.79
N SER A 347 14.67 5.06 8.65
CA SER A 347 13.93 5.84 9.66
C SER A 347 12.62 6.30 9.04
N THR A 348 11.51 6.08 9.75
CA THR A 348 10.23 6.70 9.44
C THR A 348 9.75 7.46 10.66
N ASP A 349 9.37 8.71 10.44
CA ASP A 349 8.88 9.59 11.49
C ASP A 349 7.55 10.21 11.05
N THR A 350 6.58 10.21 11.94
CA THR A 350 5.29 10.89 11.75
C THR A 350 4.96 11.68 13.01
N GLU A 351 4.66 12.94 12.86
CA GLU A 351 4.19 13.84 13.91
C GLU A 351 2.85 14.44 13.49
N ASP A 352 1.85 14.27 14.35
CA ASP A 352 0.53 14.90 14.20
C ASP A 352 0.29 15.86 15.36
N THR A 353 0.26 17.15 15.07
CA THR A 353 -0.16 18.20 16.01
C THR A 353 -1.58 18.62 15.67
N THR A 354 -2.51 18.49 16.62
CA THR A 354 -3.93 18.80 16.43
C THR A 354 -4.41 19.77 17.48
N ASP A 355 -4.92 20.92 17.05
CA ASP A 355 -5.64 21.89 17.86
C ASP A 355 -7.13 21.66 17.67
N THR A 356 -7.83 21.20 18.73
CA THR A 356 -9.27 20.96 18.72
C THR A 356 -9.96 21.99 19.59
N THR A 357 -10.89 22.75 19.00
CA THR A 357 -11.71 23.75 19.69
C THR A 357 -13.12 23.20 19.87
N THR A 358 -13.56 23.07 21.12
CA THR A 358 -14.95 22.74 21.46
C THR A 358 -15.82 23.97 21.28
N LEU A 359 -16.78 23.92 20.35
CA LEU A 359 -17.56 25.11 19.96
C LEU A 359 -18.47 25.65 21.08
N SER A 360 -18.96 24.79 21.97
CA SER A 360 -19.81 25.23 23.09
C SER A 360 -19.10 26.02 24.18
N SER A 361 -17.83 25.73 24.42
CA SER A 361 -16.99 26.36 25.45
C SER A 361 -15.93 27.29 24.89
N ASN A 362 -15.69 27.25 23.58
CA ASN A 362 -14.58 27.92 22.91
C ASN A 362 -13.20 27.56 23.50
N ALA A 363 -13.10 26.39 24.13
CA ALA A 363 -11.87 25.87 24.69
C ALA A 363 -11.09 25.09 23.63
N THR A 364 -9.80 25.37 23.49
CA THR A 364 -8.90 24.69 22.57
C THR A 364 -7.94 23.79 23.33
N VAL A 365 -7.81 22.56 22.86
CA VAL A 365 -6.87 21.56 23.38
C VAL A 365 -5.89 21.21 22.27
N ARG A 366 -4.59 21.31 22.57
CA ARG A 366 -3.51 20.84 21.68
C ARG A 366 -3.11 19.45 22.04
N ASN A 367 -3.13 18.57 21.05
CA ASN A 367 -2.66 17.19 21.15
C ASN A 367 -1.50 16.98 20.19
N VAL A 368 -0.44 16.30 20.66
CA VAL A 368 0.71 15.93 19.83
C VAL A 368 0.93 14.43 19.97
N SER A 369 0.95 13.74 18.84
CA SER A 369 1.30 12.33 18.78
C SER A 369 2.39 12.11 17.75
N GLU A 370 3.39 11.32 18.12
CA GLU A 370 4.48 10.96 17.23
C GLU A 370 4.59 9.43 17.11
N ASN A 371 5.11 8.98 15.96
CA ASN A 371 5.52 7.60 15.74
C ASN A 371 6.89 7.60 15.05
N LYS A 372 7.89 7.10 15.74
CA LYS A 372 9.27 7.01 15.25
C LYS A 372 9.66 5.55 15.12
N THR A 373 10.04 5.15 13.90
CA THR A 373 10.52 3.79 13.64
C THR A 373 11.92 3.86 13.06
N ARG A 374 12.85 3.08 13.62
CA ARG A 374 14.23 2.94 13.15
C ARG A 374 14.54 1.48 12.94
N THR A 375 14.95 1.14 11.72
CA THR A 375 15.24 -0.24 11.33
C THR A 375 16.65 -0.35 10.80
N TRP A 376 17.43 -1.26 11.34
CA TRP A 376 18.69 -1.74 10.78
C TRP A 376 18.51 -3.15 10.26
N GLY A 377 19.05 -3.45 9.10
CA GLY A 377 18.92 -4.79 8.59
C GLY A 377 20.00 -5.17 7.59
N VAL A 378 20.13 -6.47 7.41
CA VAL A 378 20.99 -7.11 6.44
C VAL A 378 20.20 -8.23 5.77
N SER A 379 20.35 -8.37 4.46
CA SER A 379 19.82 -9.50 3.71
C SER A 379 20.82 -9.94 2.63
N SER A 380 20.83 -11.22 2.32
CA SER A 380 21.63 -11.76 1.25
C SER A 380 20.87 -12.87 0.53
N VAL A 381 20.90 -12.83 -0.79
CA VAL A 381 20.37 -13.86 -1.66
C VAL A 381 21.48 -14.32 -2.58
N ALA A 382 21.78 -15.61 -2.54
CA ALA A 382 22.76 -16.23 -3.41
C ALA A 382 22.08 -17.25 -4.32
N SER A 383 22.66 -17.50 -5.48
CA SER A 383 22.19 -18.52 -6.42
C SER A 383 23.34 -19.34 -7.00
N LYS A 384 23.02 -20.57 -7.35
CA LYS A 384 23.93 -21.54 -7.99
C LYS A 384 23.20 -22.37 -9.03
N ARG A 385 23.75 -22.46 -10.22
CA ARG A 385 23.32 -23.37 -11.27
C ARG A 385 24.14 -24.65 -11.25
N LEU A 386 23.47 -25.79 -11.15
CA LEU A 386 24.06 -27.13 -11.14
C LEU A 386 23.27 -28.01 -12.10
N GLU A 387 23.75 -28.20 -13.33
CA GLU A 387 23.05 -28.95 -14.38
C GLU A 387 21.57 -28.55 -14.55
N ARG A 388 20.65 -29.38 -14.06
CA ARG A 388 19.21 -29.13 -14.10
C ARG A 388 18.66 -28.35 -12.89
N HIS A 389 19.50 -28.06 -11.90
CA HIS A 389 19.10 -27.36 -10.66
C HIS A 389 19.52 -25.89 -10.74
N TYR A 390 18.63 -24.99 -10.32
CA TYR A 390 18.97 -23.62 -10.02
C TYR A 390 18.59 -23.33 -8.58
N VAL A 391 19.57 -23.43 -7.70
CA VAL A 391 19.38 -23.29 -6.25
C VAL A 391 19.53 -21.83 -5.88
N SER A 392 18.50 -21.27 -5.20
CA SER A 392 18.54 -19.96 -4.57
C SER A 392 18.45 -20.14 -3.05
N TYR A 393 19.30 -19.48 -2.30
CA TYR A 393 19.30 -19.54 -0.85
C TYR A 393 19.72 -18.20 -0.26
N GLY A 394 19.33 -17.95 0.97
CA GLY A 394 19.64 -16.67 1.58
C GLY A 394 19.14 -16.51 3.00
N PHE A 395 19.44 -15.34 3.52
CA PHE A 395 19.02 -14.94 4.85
C PHE A 395 18.64 -13.47 4.90
N ASN A 396 17.88 -13.12 5.92
CA ASN A 396 17.66 -11.74 6.34
C ASN A 396 17.68 -11.64 7.87
N ALA A 397 18.16 -10.52 8.37
CA ALA A 397 18.06 -10.19 9.79
C ALA A 397 17.84 -8.70 9.96
N SER A 398 16.98 -8.32 10.90
CA SER A 398 16.73 -6.90 11.19
C SER A 398 16.38 -6.68 12.66
N THR A 399 16.65 -5.46 13.10
CA THR A 399 16.14 -4.93 14.37
C THR A 399 15.39 -3.64 14.10
N GLN A 400 14.21 -3.52 14.67
CA GLN A 400 13.32 -2.38 14.50
C GLN A 400 12.92 -1.83 15.85
N ASP A 401 13.26 -0.58 16.11
CA ASP A 401 12.81 0.18 17.27
C ASP A 401 11.62 1.05 16.90
N VAL A 402 10.55 0.99 17.69
CA VAL A 402 9.37 1.85 17.57
C VAL A 402 9.20 2.64 18.86
N GLU A 403 9.16 3.95 18.73
CA GLU A 403 8.90 4.90 19.80
C GLU A 403 7.61 5.67 19.52
N ARG A 404 6.83 5.88 20.58
CA ARG A 404 5.53 6.59 20.50
C ARG A 404 5.54 7.77 21.47
N PRO A 405 6.27 8.87 21.21
CA PRO A 405 6.10 10.10 21.98
C PRO A 405 4.64 10.55 21.96
N TRP A 406 4.08 10.87 23.13
CA TRP A 406 2.65 11.03 23.28
C TRP A 406 2.29 12.14 24.25
N ASN A 407 1.70 13.19 23.76
CA ASN A 407 1.16 14.30 24.55
C ASN A 407 -0.27 14.61 24.09
N VAL A 408 -1.18 13.72 24.50
CA VAL A 408 -2.61 13.80 24.17
C VAL A 408 -3.38 13.87 25.47
N ALA A 409 -4.06 14.99 25.69
CA ALA A 409 -4.78 15.27 26.93
C ALA A 409 -5.86 14.23 27.23
N GLY A 410 -5.82 13.65 28.42
CA GLY A 410 -6.83 12.69 28.88
C GLY A 410 -6.69 11.28 28.31
N TYR A 411 -5.69 11.00 27.49
CA TYR A 411 -5.50 9.68 26.86
C TYR A 411 -4.11 9.14 27.11
N MET A 412 -4.03 7.86 27.45
CA MET A 412 -2.75 7.16 27.53
C MET A 412 -2.21 6.83 26.14
N LYS A 413 -0.91 6.65 26.07
CA LYS A 413 -0.18 6.12 24.92
C LYS A 413 -0.80 4.79 24.44
N PRO A 414 -1.00 4.58 23.13
CA PRO A 414 -1.75 3.40 22.62
C PRO A 414 -1.00 2.07 22.75
N GLN A 415 0.31 2.11 22.90
CA GLN A 415 1.18 0.95 23.13
C GLN A 415 2.49 1.42 23.74
N PRO A 416 3.25 0.55 24.45
CA PRO A 416 4.61 0.87 24.91
C PRO A 416 5.56 0.97 23.71
N ASP A 417 6.74 1.53 23.94
CA ASP A 417 7.83 1.48 22.99
C ASP A 417 8.32 0.05 22.85
N THR A 418 8.75 -0.34 21.66
CA THR A 418 9.11 -1.74 21.38
C THR A 418 10.37 -1.85 20.54
N THR A 419 11.07 -2.98 20.72
CA THR A 419 12.11 -3.45 19.81
C THR A 419 11.67 -4.79 19.22
N THR A 420 11.62 -4.89 17.90
CA THR A 420 11.32 -6.12 17.18
C THR A 420 12.60 -6.63 16.51
N VAL A 421 12.98 -7.87 16.81
CA VAL A 421 14.07 -8.58 16.14
C VAL A 421 13.47 -9.63 15.20
N ARG A 422 13.92 -9.62 13.95
CA ARG A 422 13.54 -10.60 12.93
C ARG A 422 14.77 -11.28 12.36
N ALA A 423 14.69 -12.58 12.10
CA ALA A 423 15.71 -13.34 11.39
C ALA A 423 15.04 -14.42 10.55
N GLY A 424 15.49 -14.62 9.32
CA GLY A 424 14.93 -15.60 8.40
C GLY A 424 15.99 -16.27 7.55
N LEU A 425 15.76 -17.53 7.19
CA LEU A 425 16.59 -18.32 6.27
C LEU A 425 15.67 -18.97 5.24
N PHE A 426 16.12 -19.07 4.00
CA PHE A 426 15.38 -19.80 2.97
C PHE A 426 16.28 -20.55 2.01
N VAL A 427 15.69 -21.55 1.38
CA VAL A 427 16.25 -22.28 0.24
C VAL A 427 15.12 -22.61 -0.75
N GLN A 428 15.41 -22.48 -2.03
CA GLN A 428 14.56 -22.84 -3.16
C GLN A 428 15.40 -23.52 -4.23
N ASP A 429 14.88 -24.56 -4.87
CA ASP A 429 15.53 -25.23 -6.00
C ASP A 429 14.58 -25.30 -7.19
N ASP A 430 14.96 -24.73 -8.32
CA ASP A 430 14.21 -24.80 -9.57
C ASP A 430 14.78 -25.96 -10.40
N ILE A 431 14.13 -27.13 -10.34
CA ILE A 431 14.58 -28.39 -10.94
C ILE A 431 13.92 -28.56 -12.31
N SER A 432 14.73 -28.50 -13.38
CA SER A 432 14.25 -28.64 -14.76
C SER A 432 14.27 -30.08 -15.24
N PHE A 433 13.17 -30.53 -15.82
CA PHE A 433 13.00 -31.86 -16.47
C PHE A 433 12.47 -31.67 -17.88
N GLU A 434 12.72 -32.65 -18.75
CA GLU A 434 12.04 -32.78 -20.03
C GLU A 434 11.00 -33.91 -19.95
N VAL A 435 9.74 -33.56 -20.25
CA VAL A 435 8.60 -34.50 -20.21
C VAL A 435 7.80 -34.31 -21.50
N GLY A 436 7.73 -35.37 -22.34
CA GLY A 436 7.02 -35.30 -23.61
C GLY A 436 7.58 -34.30 -24.62
N GLY A 437 8.87 -33.95 -24.53
CA GLY A 437 9.51 -32.95 -25.39
C GLY A 437 9.25 -31.49 -24.94
N HIS A 438 8.68 -31.29 -23.75
CA HIS A 438 8.40 -30.01 -23.14
C HIS A 438 9.11 -29.87 -21.80
N ARG A 439 9.47 -28.65 -21.43
CA ARG A 439 10.12 -28.39 -20.16
C ARG A 439 9.11 -28.39 -19.01
N LEU A 440 9.40 -29.17 -17.98
CA LEU A 440 8.75 -29.16 -16.67
C LEU A 440 9.73 -28.64 -15.63
N VAL A 441 9.37 -27.62 -14.86
CA VAL A 441 10.14 -27.17 -13.70
C VAL A 441 9.37 -27.44 -12.42
N VAL A 442 10.03 -28.10 -11.48
CA VAL A 442 9.54 -28.38 -10.13
C VAL A 442 10.29 -27.47 -9.15
N ILE A 443 9.58 -26.70 -8.34
CA ILE A 443 10.15 -25.63 -7.51
C ILE A 443 9.79 -25.88 -6.03
N PRO A 444 10.48 -26.80 -5.33
CA PRO A 444 10.37 -26.91 -3.88
C PRO A 444 11.09 -25.75 -3.20
N ALA A 445 10.50 -25.19 -2.12
CA ALA A 445 11.17 -24.22 -1.30
C ALA A 445 10.75 -24.32 0.17
N LEU A 446 11.63 -23.88 1.05
CA LEU A 446 11.40 -23.82 2.49
C LEU A 446 11.98 -22.55 3.05
N ARG A 447 11.22 -21.88 3.92
CA ARG A 447 11.66 -20.73 4.68
C ARG A 447 11.33 -20.93 6.16
N GLY A 448 12.22 -20.47 7.03
CA GLY A 448 11.98 -20.37 8.46
C GLY A 448 12.26 -18.95 8.94
N ASP A 449 11.33 -18.35 9.67
CA ASP A 449 11.45 -17.01 10.23
C ASP A 449 11.29 -17.04 11.75
N TYR A 450 12.10 -16.26 12.44
CA TYR A 450 11.99 -16.00 13.87
C TYR A 450 11.71 -14.53 14.09
N VAL A 451 10.69 -14.23 14.90
CA VAL A 451 10.29 -12.87 15.28
C VAL A 451 10.19 -12.78 16.79
N LYS A 452 10.85 -11.81 17.40
CA LYS A 452 10.75 -11.51 18.83
C LYS A 452 10.47 -10.04 19.05
N ILE A 453 9.46 -9.74 19.88
CA ILE A 453 9.10 -8.37 20.23
C ILE A 453 9.37 -8.16 21.71
N LYS A 454 10.08 -7.09 22.05
CA LYS A 454 10.36 -6.68 23.41
C LYS A 454 9.76 -5.30 23.66
N THR A 455 9.14 -5.12 24.81
CA THR A 455 8.70 -3.81 25.27
C THR A 455 9.85 -3.05 25.93
N ARG A 456 9.79 -1.72 25.82
CA ARG A 456 10.73 -0.78 26.45
C ARG A 456 9.95 0.26 27.26
N ASP A 457 10.60 0.88 28.23
CA ASP A 457 10.08 2.02 29.02
C ASP A 457 8.70 1.79 29.66
N LEU A 458 8.47 0.60 30.17
CA LEU A 458 7.19 0.22 30.81
C LEU A 458 6.87 1.03 32.06
N GLY A 459 7.91 1.55 32.77
CA GLY A 459 7.74 2.35 33.98
C GLY A 459 6.93 3.63 33.75
N ASN A 460 7.07 4.26 32.58
CA ASN A 460 6.32 5.46 32.22
C ASN A 460 4.98 5.14 31.53
N PHE A 461 4.82 3.91 31.01
CA PHE A 461 3.66 3.55 30.22
C PHE A 461 2.43 3.20 31.06
N ALA A 462 2.59 2.48 32.17
CA ALA A 462 1.48 1.88 32.90
C ALA A 462 1.36 2.38 34.36
N SER A 463 1.85 3.58 34.66
CA SER A 463 1.85 4.14 36.02
C SER A 463 0.43 4.33 36.56
N GLY A 464 0.18 3.75 37.72
CA GLY A 464 -0.93 4.14 38.62
C GLY A 464 -2.20 3.27 38.61
N VAL A 465 -2.34 2.29 37.68
CA VAL A 465 -3.52 1.40 37.66
C VAL A 465 -3.15 -0.07 37.66
N LEU A 466 -2.04 -0.42 37.01
CA LEU A 466 -1.57 -1.79 36.91
C LEU A 466 -0.48 -2.06 37.94
N THR A 467 -0.53 -3.24 38.58
CA THR A 467 0.57 -3.70 39.40
C THR A 467 1.77 -4.10 38.52
N PRO A 468 3.03 -4.12 39.06
CA PRO A 468 4.19 -4.63 38.32
C PRO A 468 3.96 -6.04 37.73
N ALA A 469 3.25 -6.91 38.44
CA ALA A 469 2.91 -8.26 37.98
C ALA A 469 1.92 -8.24 36.80
N ASP A 470 0.94 -7.34 36.80
CA ASP A 470 0.01 -7.16 35.68
C ASP A 470 0.74 -6.60 34.44
N VAL A 471 1.66 -5.65 34.66
CA VAL A 471 2.49 -5.07 33.59
C VAL A 471 3.35 -6.17 32.95
N GLU A 472 4.02 -7.00 33.73
CA GLU A 472 4.83 -8.12 33.23
C GLU A 472 3.96 -9.13 32.47
N LYS A 473 2.79 -9.45 32.98
CA LYS A 473 1.83 -10.36 32.33
C LYS A 473 1.30 -9.81 31.00
N MET A 474 1.07 -8.50 30.90
CA MET A 474 0.49 -7.87 29.71
C MET A 474 1.55 -7.45 28.68
N TYR A 475 2.78 -7.18 29.10
CA TYR A 475 3.81 -6.52 28.27
C TYR A 475 5.15 -7.24 28.25
N GLY A 476 5.18 -8.57 28.21
CA GLY A 476 6.41 -9.37 28.16
C GLY A 476 7.14 -9.31 26.82
N SER A 477 7.83 -10.39 26.50
CA SER A 477 8.68 -10.49 25.30
C SER A 477 8.31 -11.71 24.45
N PRO A 478 7.14 -11.74 23.80
CA PRO A 478 6.71 -12.88 23.01
C PRO A 478 7.59 -13.10 21.77
N SER A 479 7.67 -14.36 21.33
CA SER A 479 8.34 -14.73 20.09
C SER A 479 7.53 -15.75 19.31
N ASN A 480 7.66 -15.70 17.98
CA ASN A 480 7.02 -16.62 17.03
C ASN A 480 8.08 -17.21 16.11
N THR A 481 7.94 -18.49 15.78
CA THR A 481 8.72 -19.17 14.72
C THR A 481 7.77 -19.63 13.65
N ILE A 482 8.00 -19.19 12.41
CA ILE A 482 7.11 -19.41 11.26
C ILE A 482 7.84 -20.29 10.25
N TRP A 483 7.19 -21.36 9.80
CA TRP A 483 7.68 -22.22 8.74
C TRP A 483 6.80 -22.06 7.49
N SER A 484 7.44 -21.81 6.36
CA SER A 484 6.78 -21.49 5.08
C SER A 484 7.29 -22.43 3.96
N PRO A 485 6.82 -23.69 3.91
CA PRO A 485 7.07 -24.57 2.78
C PRO A 485 6.28 -24.14 1.54
N SER A 486 6.84 -24.35 0.35
CA SER A 486 6.14 -24.17 -0.91
C SER A 486 6.58 -25.17 -1.97
N LEU A 487 5.69 -25.44 -2.92
CA LEU A 487 5.94 -26.28 -4.09
C LEU A 487 5.30 -25.63 -5.31
N GLY A 488 6.12 -25.25 -6.28
CA GLY A 488 5.70 -24.74 -7.57
C GLY A 488 5.92 -25.77 -8.68
N LEU A 489 5.08 -25.71 -9.71
CA LEU A 489 5.21 -26.47 -10.94
C LEU A 489 4.97 -25.54 -12.12
N THR A 490 5.83 -25.58 -13.14
CA THR A 490 5.57 -24.95 -14.42
C THR A 490 5.81 -25.96 -15.55
N TYR A 491 4.95 -25.95 -16.55
CA TYR A 491 5.05 -26.82 -17.71
C TYR A 491 4.84 -26.02 -18.98
N ASP A 492 5.80 -26.07 -19.89
CA ASP A 492 5.74 -25.39 -21.17
C ASP A 492 4.77 -26.14 -22.10
N LEU A 493 3.55 -25.62 -22.28
CA LEU A 493 2.57 -26.18 -23.21
C LEU A 493 3.02 -25.99 -24.66
N THR A 494 3.63 -24.83 -24.93
CA THR A 494 4.30 -24.45 -26.18
C THR A 494 5.49 -23.56 -25.83
N PRO A 495 6.41 -23.27 -26.77
CA PRO A 495 7.48 -22.31 -26.51
C PRO A 495 7.01 -20.91 -26.05
N ALA A 496 5.74 -20.55 -26.30
CA ALA A 496 5.16 -19.27 -25.98
C ALA A 496 4.08 -19.31 -24.86
N MET A 497 3.74 -20.52 -24.36
CA MET A 497 2.69 -20.70 -23.35
C MET A 497 3.13 -21.66 -22.27
N LEU A 498 2.97 -21.27 -21.02
CA LEU A 498 3.18 -22.16 -19.87
C LEU A 498 1.90 -22.33 -19.04
N ALA A 499 1.72 -23.52 -18.51
CA ALA A 499 0.81 -23.81 -17.41
C ALA A 499 1.60 -23.81 -16.11
N TYR A 500 0.97 -23.36 -15.02
CA TYR A 500 1.57 -23.42 -13.69
C TYR A 500 0.58 -23.90 -12.65
N ALA A 501 1.09 -24.52 -11.60
CA ALA A 501 0.37 -24.82 -10.38
C ALA A 501 1.30 -24.59 -9.18
N GLN A 502 0.76 -24.15 -8.05
CA GLN A 502 1.56 -23.93 -6.85
C GLN A 502 0.76 -24.17 -5.57
N TYR A 503 1.46 -24.65 -4.57
CA TYR A 503 1.07 -24.60 -3.17
C TYR A 503 2.07 -23.74 -2.41
N LYS A 504 1.59 -22.83 -1.57
CA LYS A 504 2.42 -22.01 -0.69
C LYS A 504 1.77 -21.91 0.68
N ARG A 505 2.57 -22.18 1.72
CA ARG A 505 2.23 -21.81 3.09
C ARG A 505 3.07 -20.62 3.50
N SER A 506 2.47 -19.69 4.24
CA SER A 506 3.18 -18.57 4.88
C SER A 506 2.51 -18.22 6.20
N GLY A 507 3.20 -17.45 7.02
CA GLY A 507 2.66 -16.94 8.27
C GLY A 507 3.03 -15.47 8.50
N ARG A 508 2.29 -14.86 9.41
CA ARG A 508 2.53 -13.49 9.90
C ARG A 508 2.55 -13.49 11.42
N ALA A 509 3.65 -13.04 12.01
CA ALA A 509 3.68 -12.78 13.44
C ALA A 509 2.72 -11.64 13.81
N PRO A 510 2.08 -11.67 14.98
CA PRO A 510 1.31 -10.54 15.49
C PRO A 510 2.18 -9.28 15.58
N SER A 511 1.62 -8.12 15.24
CA SER A 511 2.30 -6.84 15.41
C SER A 511 2.34 -6.39 16.87
N ALA A 512 3.24 -5.46 17.20
CA ALA A 512 3.29 -4.88 18.54
C ALA A 512 1.96 -4.24 18.97
N GLY A 513 1.24 -3.61 18.02
CA GLY A 513 -0.07 -3.03 18.29
C GLY A 513 -1.15 -4.06 18.64
N GLU A 514 -1.10 -5.24 18.04
CA GLU A 514 -2.03 -6.35 18.34
C GLU A 514 -1.70 -7.00 19.69
N ILE A 515 -0.41 -7.17 20.00
CA ILE A 515 0.03 -7.81 21.24
C ILE A 515 -0.12 -6.85 22.44
N PHE A 516 0.25 -5.59 22.30
CA PHE A 516 0.38 -4.62 23.38
C PHE A 516 -0.59 -3.45 23.32
N GLY A 517 -1.49 -3.43 22.33
CA GLY A 517 -2.47 -2.36 22.16
C GLY A 517 -3.23 -2.11 23.47
N SER A 518 -3.30 -0.85 23.89
CA SER A 518 -3.83 -0.46 25.19
C SER A 518 -4.66 0.82 25.09
N TRP A 519 -5.74 0.88 25.87
CA TRP A 519 -6.61 2.03 25.95
C TRP A 519 -7.33 2.06 27.28
N ASN A 520 -7.44 3.24 27.90
CA ASN A 520 -8.10 3.39 29.18
C ASN A 520 -7.56 2.47 30.30
N LEU A 521 -6.26 2.25 30.37
CA LEU A 521 -5.61 1.45 31.41
C LEU A 521 -4.81 2.29 32.42
N ALA A 522 -4.81 3.61 32.30
CA ALA A 522 -4.05 4.51 33.17
C ALA A 522 -4.93 5.15 34.26
N SER A 523 -4.32 5.71 35.29
CA SER A 523 -4.98 6.36 36.43
C SER A 523 -5.84 7.56 36.05
N ASN A 524 -5.62 8.15 34.88
CA ASN A 524 -6.40 9.25 34.34
C ASN A 524 -7.57 8.77 33.48
N TYR A 525 -8.16 7.63 33.80
CA TYR A 525 -9.37 7.15 33.15
C TYR A 525 -10.40 8.25 33.02
N LEU A 526 -10.86 8.43 31.80
CA LEU A 526 -12.04 9.23 31.54
C LEU A 526 -13.24 8.51 32.16
N THR A 527 -13.80 9.05 33.21
CA THR A 527 -14.94 8.45 33.95
C THR A 527 -16.17 8.19 33.07
N GLY A 528 -16.28 8.88 31.93
CA GLY A 528 -17.33 8.63 30.93
C GLY A 528 -17.10 7.40 30.05
N ASN A 529 -15.89 6.86 29.97
CA ASN A 529 -15.58 5.69 29.15
C ASN A 529 -15.80 4.40 29.96
N GLN A 530 -16.70 3.55 29.47
CA GLN A 530 -17.03 2.28 30.12
C GLN A 530 -16.29 1.08 29.53
N TYR A 531 -15.26 1.30 28.72
CA TYR A 531 -14.51 0.24 28.06
C TYR A 531 -13.01 0.51 28.08
N ALA A 532 -12.25 -0.58 27.96
CA ALA A 532 -10.79 -0.55 27.83
C ALA A 532 -10.31 -1.50 26.72
N LEU A 533 -9.12 -1.29 26.25
CA LEU A 533 -8.39 -2.21 25.36
C LEU A 533 -7.24 -2.83 26.15
N VAL A 534 -7.03 -4.13 26.00
CA VAL A 534 -6.05 -4.92 26.76
C VAL A 534 -5.20 -5.72 25.80
N GLY A 535 -3.87 -5.70 25.99
CA GLY A 535 -2.93 -6.51 25.22
C GLY A 535 -3.08 -8.02 25.44
N ASN A 536 -2.58 -8.82 24.50
CA ASN A 536 -2.54 -10.28 24.58
C ASN A 536 -1.21 -10.85 24.10
N GLN A 537 -0.36 -11.25 25.04
CA GLN A 537 0.93 -11.89 24.72
C GLN A 537 0.83 -13.34 24.23
N LYS A 538 -0.36 -13.96 24.32
CA LYS A 538 -0.60 -15.34 23.90
C LYS A 538 -0.96 -15.47 22.43
N LEU A 539 -0.94 -14.36 21.69
CA LEU A 539 -1.19 -14.36 20.25
C LEU A 539 -0.16 -15.22 19.53
N LYS A 540 -0.68 -16.09 18.66
CA LYS A 540 0.10 -16.91 17.73
C LYS A 540 0.18 -16.22 16.38
N GLU A 541 1.04 -16.74 15.52
CA GLU A 541 1.07 -16.34 14.12
C GLU A 541 -0.25 -16.65 13.41
N GLU A 542 -0.65 -15.78 12.50
CA GLU A 542 -1.65 -16.08 11.47
C GLU A 542 -0.99 -16.88 10.37
N THR A 543 -1.67 -17.87 9.81
CA THR A 543 -1.14 -18.69 8.70
C THR A 543 -2.06 -18.68 7.49
N SER A 544 -1.48 -18.90 6.31
CA SER A 544 -2.21 -19.09 5.06
C SER A 544 -1.70 -20.31 4.32
N ASP A 545 -2.62 -21.13 3.78
CA ASP A 545 -2.36 -22.23 2.87
C ASP A 545 -3.02 -21.90 1.52
N ALA A 546 -2.21 -21.58 0.50
CA ALA A 546 -2.66 -21.09 -0.78
C ALA A 546 -2.39 -22.09 -1.90
N PHE A 547 -3.40 -22.35 -2.71
CA PHE A 547 -3.34 -23.13 -3.95
C PHE A 547 -3.68 -22.22 -5.12
N GLU A 548 -2.88 -22.25 -6.17
CA GLU A 548 -3.10 -21.49 -7.37
C GLU A 548 -2.69 -22.28 -8.60
N ALA A 549 -3.47 -22.14 -9.68
CA ALA A 549 -3.12 -22.70 -10.99
C ALA A 549 -3.55 -21.74 -12.10
N GLY A 550 -2.83 -21.72 -13.20
CA GLY A 550 -3.13 -20.82 -14.29
C GLY A 550 -2.32 -21.06 -15.56
N LEU A 551 -2.56 -20.19 -16.52
CA LEU A 551 -1.89 -20.16 -17.82
C LEU A 551 -1.27 -18.77 -18.04
N LYS A 552 -0.05 -18.72 -18.58
CA LYS A 552 0.66 -17.49 -18.95
C LYS A 552 1.29 -17.62 -20.32
N GLY A 553 1.31 -16.53 -21.07
CA GLY A 553 2.05 -16.43 -22.33
C GLY A 553 1.20 -16.01 -23.52
N ASN A 554 1.64 -16.40 -24.71
CA ASN A 554 1.09 -15.99 -25.98
C ASN A 554 0.47 -17.23 -26.69
N PRO A 555 -0.85 -17.50 -26.55
CA PRO A 555 -1.49 -18.69 -27.16
C PRO A 555 -1.50 -18.61 -28.70
N THR A 556 -1.47 -17.41 -29.26
CA THR A 556 -1.38 -17.14 -30.69
C THR A 556 -0.73 -15.77 -30.90
N PRO A 557 -0.10 -15.48 -32.05
CA PRO A 557 0.42 -14.14 -32.34
C PRO A 557 -0.65 -13.07 -32.11
N GLY A 558 -0.27 -11.99 -31.43
CA GLY A 558 -1.17 -10.88 -31.09
C GLY A 558 -2.04 -11.08 -29.85
N VAL A 559 -1.93 -12.22 -29.15
CA VAL A 559 -2.63 -12.45 -27.87
C VAL A 559 -1.62 -12.67 -26.75
N THR A 560 -1.66 -11.85 -25.71
CA THR A 560 -0.98 -12.10 -24.45
C THR A 560 -2.05 -12.45 -23.41
N LEU A 561 -1.89 -13.55 -22.70
CA LEU A 561 -2.86 -14.08 -21.74
C LEU A 561 -2.18 -14.36 -20.40
N ASN A 562 -2.83 -13.98 -19.30
CA ASN A 562 -2.49 -14.42 -17.95
C ASN A 562 -3.79 -14.76 -17.22
N THR A 563 -3.87 -15.98 -16.68
CA THR A 563 -5.04 -16.46 -15.92
C THR A 563 -4.61 -17.05 -14.61
N SER A 564 -5.46 -16.95 -13.59
CA SER A 564 -5.25 -17.55 -12.29
C SER A 564 -6.58 -18.03 -11.70
N LEU A 565 -6.58 -19.26 -11.23
CA LEU A 565 -7.57 -19.82 -10.34
C LEU A 565 -6.91 -20.00 -8.98
N PHE A 566 -7.48 -19.42 -7.93
CA PHE A 566 -6.87 -19.47 -6.61
C PHE A 566 -7.85 -19.85 -5.51
N TYR A 567 -7.31 -20.52 -4.51
CA TYR A 567 -7.98 -20.86 -3.24
C TYR A 567 -6.99 -20.68 -2.11
N THR A 568 -7.34 -19.93 -1.07
CA THR A 568 -6.50 -19.74 0.11
C THR A 568 -7.34 -19.95 1.37
N GLN A 569 -6.83 -20.79 2.25
CA GLN A 569 -7.32 -20.98 3.62
C GLN A 569 -6.41 -20.15 4.55
N TYR A 570 -7.03 -19.34 5.41
CA TYR A 570 -6.36 -18.57 6.45
C TYR A 570 -6.81 -19.11 7.79
N ASN A 571 -5.87 -19.34 8.70
CA ASN A 571 -6.13 -19.84 10.03
C ASN A 571 -5.59 -18.88 11.08
N ASP A 572 -6.20 -18.90 12.27
CA ASP A 572 -5.78 -18.11 13.41
C ASP A 572 -5.79 -16.58 13.15
N PHE A 573 -6.71 -16.09 12.32
CA PHE A 573 -6.84 -14.65 12.09
C PHE A 573 -7.05 -13.91 13.40
N ILE A 574 -6.22 -12.88 13.60
CA ILE A 574 -6.29 -12.00 14.76
C ILE A 574 -7.46 -11.04 14.58
N ALA A 575 -8.41 -11.15 15.50
CA ALA A 575 -9.57 -10.28 15.60
C ALA A 575 -9.81 -9.90 17.06
N TYR A 576 -10.59 -8.82 17.29
CA TYR A 576 -10.87 -8.34 18.66
C TYR A 576 -12.11 -9.00 19.21
N THR A 577 -11.97 -9.57 20.40
CA THR A 577 -13.08 -10.11 21.18
C THR A 577 -13.49 -9.09 22.25
N ARG A 578 -14.79 -8.93 22.42
CA ARG A 578 -15.39 -8.11 23.47
C ARG A 578 -15.74 -8.98 24.66
N TYR A 579 -15.31 -8.57 25.85
CA TYR A 579 -15.66 -9.20 27.12
C TYR A 579 -16.47 -8.24 27.97
N ALA A 580 -17.62 -8.66 28.49
CA ALA A 580 -18.41 -7.91 29.44
C ALA A 580 -18.06 -8.36 30.87
N ARG A 581 -17.89 -7.41 31.80
CA ARG A 581 -17.51 -7.69 33.21
C ARG A 581 -18.51 -8.65 33.89
N ALA A 582 -19.77 -8.52 33.60
CA ALA A 582 -20.81 -9.39 34.20
C ALA A 582 -20.66 -10.88 33.83
N GLN A 583 -20.05 -11.17 32.67
CA GLN A 583 -19.89 -12.54 32.15
C GLN A 583 -18.48 -13.10 32.38
N PHE A 584 -17.48 -12.23 32.42
CA PHE A 584 -16.08 -12.57 32.52
C PHE A 584 -15.36 -11.73 33.58
N PRO A 585 -15.78 -11.78 34.87
CA PRO A 585 -15.25 -10.88 35.90
C PRO A 585 -13.74 -10.99 36.08
N ASP A 586 -13.16 -12.16 35.86
CA ASP A 586 -11.72 -12.42 36.01
C ASP A 586 -10.85 -11.64 35.02
N MET A 587 -11.42 -11.29 33.86
CA MET A 587 -10.75 -10.46 32.86
C MET A 587 -10.61 -8.99 33.29
N PHE A 588 -11.32 -8.59 34.35
CA PHE A 588 -11.36 -7.20 34.84
C PHE A 588 -10.67 -7.03 36.21
N THR A 589 -9.87 -8.01 36.63
CA THR A 589 -9.10 -7.92 37.86
C THR A 589 -8.22 -6.67 37.79
N ASN A 590 -8.23 -5.88 38.87
CA ASN A 590 -7.49 -4.61 38.99
C ASN A 590 -7.94 -3.48 38.04
N MET A 591 -9.09 -3.62 37.36
CA MET A 591 -9.64 -2.54 36.56
C MET A 591 -10.71 -1.74 37.34
N PRO A 592 -10.81 -0.41 37.13
CA PRO A 592 -11.84 0.41 37.74
C PRO A 592 -13.27 -0.15 37.51
N ALA A 593 -14.15 0.03 38.51
CA ALA A 593 -15.50 -0.53 38.47
C ALA A 593 -16.35 -0.02 37.30
N HIS A 594 -16.09 1.21 36.82
CA HIS A 594 -16.82 1.79 35.69
C HIS A 594 -16.45 1.16 34.34
N ILE A 595 -15.36 0.43 34.22
CA ILE A 595 -15.03 -0.33 33.01
C ILE A 595 -15.88 -1.59 32.99
N GLY A 596 -16.96 -1.55 32.23
CA GLY A 596 -17.89 -2.67 32.03
C GLY A 596 -17.55 -3.58 30.87
N THR A 597 -16.64 -3.14 29.97
CA THR A 597 -16.28 -3.86 28.75
C THR A 597 -14.78 -3.75 28.48
N ILE A 598 -14.16 -4.86 28.07
CA ILE A 598 -12.81 -4.85 27.51
C ILE A 598 -12.81 -5.46 26.10
N TYR A 599 -11.87 -5.02 25.30
CA TYR A 599 -11.54 -5.61 24.01
C TYR A 599 -10.12 -6.16 24.06
N GLN A 600 -9.95 -7.38 23.54
CA GLN A 600 -8.66 -8.04 23.49
C GLN A 600 -8.48 -8.71 22.12
N ALA A 601 -7.28 -8.58 21.54
CA ALA A 601 -6.94 -9.29 20.32
C ALA A 601 -6.77 -10.79 20.60
N GLU A 602 -7.31 -11.66 19.75
CA GLU A 602 -7.25 -13.11 19.83
C GLU A 602 -7.09 -13.74 18.45
N ASN A 603 -6.46 -14.92 18.39
CA ASN A 603 -6.48 -15.79 17.21
C ASN A 603 -7.85 -16.46 17.15
N ARG A 604 -8.79 -15.81 16.54
CA ARG A 604 -10.20 -16.07 16.70
C ARG A 604 -10.88 -16.65 15.48
N ASP A 605 -10.47 -16.18 14.30
CA ASP A 605 -11.22 -16.40 13.07
C ASP A 605 -10.43 -17.24 12.06
N ASP A 606 -11.13 -18.13 11.35
CA ASP A 606 -10.66 -18.73 10.13
C ASP A 606 -11.34 -18.06 8.94
N ALA A 607 -10.61 -17.90 7.86
CA ALA A 607 -11.15 -17.36 6.63
C ALA A 607 -10.72 -18.18 5.42
N ARG A 608 -11.53 -18.18 4.37
CA ARG A 608 -11.18 -18.75 3.08
C ARG A 608 -11.57 -17.79 1.98
N ILE A 609 -10.70 -17.68 0.98
CA ILE A 609 -10.91 -16.86 -0.19
C ILE A 609 -10.60 -17.68 -1.43
N TYR A 610 -11.45 -17.59 -2.44
CA TYR A 610 -11.23 -18.24 -3.73
C TYR A 610 -11.74 -17.36 -4.86
N GLY A 611 -11.17 -17.54 -6.04
CA GLY A 611 -11.55 -16.71 -7.16
C GLY A 611 -10.79 -16.98 -8.44
N VAL A 612 -11.03 -16.09 -9.40
CA VAL A 612 -10.46 -16.11 -10.74
C VAL A 612 -9.95 -14.73 -11.08
N GLU A 613 -8.75 -14.66 -11.62
CA GLU A 613 -8.20 -13.49 -12.29
C GLU A 613 -7.89 -13.82 -13.74
N LEU A 614 -8.16 -12.87 -14.63
CA LEU A 614 -7.83 -12.94 -16.03
C LEU A 614 -7.33 -11.58 -16.49
N SER A 615 -6.20 -11.56 -17.18
CA SER A 615 -5.78 -10.41 -17.97
C SER A 615 -5.40 -10.87 -19.38
N ALA A 616 -5.81 -10.10 -20.37
CA ALA A 616 -5.48 -10.37 -21.76
C ALA A 616 -5.25 -9.06 -22.53
N ARG A 617 -4.27 -9.08 -23.43
CA ARG A 617 -4.06 -8.07 -24.45
C ARG A 617 -4.16 -8.69 -25.82
N LEU A 618 -4.91 -8.04 -26.71
CA LEU A 618 -5.08 -8.43 -28.08
C LEU A 618 -4.58 -7.32 -29.01
N ASP A 619 -3.53 -7.61 -29.77
CA ASP A 619 -2.96 -6.70 -30.79
C ASP A 619 -3.55 -7.04 -32.16
N HIS A 620 -4.58 -6.30 -32.56
CA HIS A 620 -5.42 -6.59 -33.74
C HIS A 620 -4.65 -6.47 -35.06
N GLY A 621 -3.58 -5.70 -35.09
CA GLY A 621 -2.69 -5.57 -36.24
C GLY A 621 -2.00 -6.88 -36.67
N GLN A 622 -1.89 -7.86 -35.74
CA GLN A 622 -1.35 -9.18 -36.04
C GLN A 622 -2.30 -10.01 -36.92
N TRP A 623 -3.60 -9.67 -36.94
CA TRP A 623 -4.62 -10.41 -37.70
C TRP A 623 -5.12 -9.66 -38.91
N SER A 624 -5.00 -8.33 -38.91
CA SER A 624 -5.43 -7.49 -40.01
C SER A 624 -4.54 -6.26 -40.19
N PRO A 625 -3.93 -6.05 -41.36
CA PRO A 625 -3.14 -4.84 -41.64
C PRO A 625 -3.95 -3.54 -41.45
N LEU A 626 -5.28 -3.58 -41.65
CA LEU A 626 -6.17 -2.44 -41.43
C LEU A 626 -6.32 -2.07 -39.94
N ALA A 627 -6.03 -3.00 -39.05
CA ALA A 627 -6.07 -2.80 -37.60
C ALA A 627 -4.69 -2.56 -36.98
N GLN A 628 -3.69 -2.22 -37.82
CA GLN A 628 -2.33 -1.92 -37.34
C GLN A 628 -2.36 -0.80 -36.28
N GLY A 629 -1.76 -1.06 -35.13
CA GLY A 629 -1.74 -0.14 -33.99
C GLY A 629 -2.97 -0.25 -33.05
N PHE A 630 -4.07 -0.88 -33.46
CA PHE A 630 -5.21 -1.11 -32.58
C PHE A 630 -4.98 -2.29 -31.64
N TYR A 631 -5.33 -2.09 -30.37
CA TYR A 631 -5.28 -3.14 -29.34
C TYR A 631 -6.47 -3.04 -28.39
N THR A 632 -6.76 -4.17 -27.72
CA THR A 632 -7.69 -4.19 -26.60
C THR A 632 -7.04 -4.88 -25.39
N ASN A 633 -7.30 -4.32 -24.19
CA ASN A 633 -6.89 -4.90 -22.91
C ASN A 633 -8.14 -5.32 -22.13
N TRP A 634 -8.06 -6.47 -21.51
CA TRP A 634 -9.12 -7.07 -20.71
C TRP A 634 -8.56 -7.47 -19.36
N ALA A 635 -9.22 -7.07 -18.28
CA ALA A 635 -8.90 -7.53 -16.94
C ALA A 635 -10.19 -7.86 -16.19
N LEU A 636 -10.26 -9.05 -15.59
CA LEU A 636 -11.42 -9.54 -14.86
C LEU A 636 -10.97 -10.10 -13.52
N GLY A 637 -11.61 -9.68 -12.44
CA GLY A 637 -11.40 -10.22 -11.10
C GLY A 637 -12.72 -10.60 -10.45
N LEU A 638 -12.83 -11.88 -10.08
CA LEU A 638 -13.97 -12.45 -9.38
C LEU A 638 -13.45 -13.17 -8.15
N SER A 639 -13.83 -12.74 -6.97
CA SER A 639 -13.47 -13.44 -5.73
C SER A 639 -14.64 -13.51 -4.77
N ARG A 640 -14.60 -14.55 -3.93
CA ARG A 640 -15.49 -14.73 -2.79
C ARG A 640 -14.67 -15.12 -1.59
N GLY A 641 -15.07 -14.63 -0.42
CA GLY A 641 -14.47 -15.00 0.85
C GLY A 641 -15.52 -15.15 1.92
N THR A 642 -15.25 -16.03 2.86
CA THR A 642 -16.04 -16.22 4.07
C THR A 642 -15.13 -16.29 5.27
N SER A 643 -15.62 -15.87 6.42
CA SER A 643 -14.96 -16.08 7.70
C SER A 643 -15.91 -16.73 8.70
N LYS A 644 -15.32 -17.40 9.67
CA LYS A 644 -16.00 -18.03 10.80
C LYS A 644 -15.11 -17.92 12.02
N SER A 645 -15.67 -17.58 13.16
CA SER A 645 -14.92 -17.57 14.42
C SER A 645 -14.92 -18.93 15.09
N ASN A 646 -14.00 -19.11 16.06
CA ASN A 646 -13.90 -20.32 16.88
C ASN A 646 -14.99 -20.42 17.96
N TYR A 647 -15.85 -19.43 18.07
CA TYR A 647 -16.95 -19.46 19.06
C TYR A 647 -18.05 -20.43 18.67
N ALA A 648 -18.59 -21.12 19.68
CA ALA A 648 -19.67 -22.08 19.50
C ALA A 648 -20.93 -21.41 18.90
N GLY A 649 -21.52 -22.05 17.90
CA GLY A 649 -22.73 -21.55 17.23
C GLY A 649 -22.47 -20.52 16.13
N ASP A 650 -21.22 -20.15 15.87
CA ASP A 650 -20.90 -19.23 14.79
C ASP A 650 -21.09 -19.84 13.40
N LYS A 651 -21.46 -19.00 12.46
CA LYS A 651 -21.73 -19.37 11.07
C LYS A 651 -20.72 -18.72 10.13
N ASN A 652 -20.46 -19.38 9.00
CA ASN A 652 -19.73 -18.75 7.91
C ASN A 652 -20.48 -17.51 7.40
N VAL A 653 -19.80 -16.38 7.38
CA VAL A 653 -20.33 -15.11 6.85
C VAL A 653 -19.39 -14.60 5.75
N PRO A 654 -19.91 -13.78 4.82
CA PRO A 654 -19.05 -13.15 3.83
C PRO A 654 -17.94 -12.34 4.49
N LEU A 655 -16.72 -12.47 3.98
CA LEU A 655 -15.58 -11.64 4.41
C LEU A 655 -15.71 -10.25 3.78
N ASP A 656 -15.82 -9.23 4.63
CA ASP A 656 -16.13 -7.87 4.17
C ASP A 656 -14.99 -7.21 3.41
N SER A 657 -13.75 -7.56 3.71
CA SER A 657 -12.56 -7.05 2.99
C SER A 657 -12.43 -7.54 1.55
N VAL A 658 -13.10 -8.61 1.17
CA VAL A 658 -13.13 -9.07 -0.24
C VAL A 658 -13.76 -8.00 -1.12
N LEU A 659 -13.05 -7.60 -2.18
CA LEU A 659 -13.48 -6.55 -3.10
C LEU A 659 -14.71 -6.98 -3.93
N PRO A 660 -15.53 -6.03 -4.39
CA PRO A 660 -16.57 -6.30 -5.39
C PRO A 660 -15.97 -6.85 -6.68
N ARG A 661 -16.74 -7.63 -7.42
CA ARG A 661 -16.37 -8.09 -8.76
C ARG A 661 -16.08 -6.88 -9.64
N LYS A 662 -14.95 -6.95 -10.38
CA LYS A 662 -14.47 -5.85 -11.22
C LYS A 662 -14.04 -6.39 -12.58
N ALA A 663 -14.48 -5.68 -13.64
CA ALA A 663 -14.02 -5.88 -15.00
C ALA A 663 -13.50 -4.57 -15.59
N ILE A 664 -12.41 -4.62 -16.32
CA ILE A 664 -11.82 -3.49 -17.03
C ILE A 664 -11.64 -3.91 -18.48
N ILE A 665 -12.18 -3.11 -19.39
CA ILE A 665 -12.05 -3.33 -20.83
C ILE A 665 -11.57 -2.02 -21.44
N ALA A 666 -10.44 -2.07 -22.12
CA ALA A 666 -9.88 -0.90 -22.78
C ALA A 666 -9.66 -1.17 -24.26
N ALA A 667 -9.90 -0.16 -25.08
CA ALA A 667 -9.57 -0.14 -26.50
C ALA A 667 -8.61 1.02 -26.75
N GLY A 668 -7.50 0.74 -27.40
CA GLY A 668 -6.46 1.73 -27.66
C GLY A 668 -5.92 1.65 -29.08
N TYR A 669 -5.26 2.73 -29.46
CA TYR A 669 -4.53 2.87 -30.69
C TYR A 669 -3.18 3.50 -30.44
N ASP A 670 -2.12 2.87 -30.95
CA ASP A 670 -0.77 3.42 -31.01
C ASP A 670 -0.41 3.70 -32.46
N ALA A 671 -0.13 4.96 -32.77
CA ALA A 671 0.33 5.36 -34.11
C ALA A 671 1.70 4.70 -34.45
N PRO A 672 2.03 4.56 -35.72
CA PRO A 672 3.33 4.05 -36.14
C PRO A 672 4.47 4.75 -35.41
N LEU A 673 5.50 4.00 -35.05
CA LEU A 673 6.64 4.46 -34.25
C LEU A 673 6.25 5.03 -32.88
N LYS A 674 5.02 4.76 -32.40
CA LYS A 674 4.48 5.27 -31.12
C LYS A 674 4.60 6.79 -30.96
N THR A 675 4.38 7.54 -32.03
CA THR A 675 4.44 9.00 -32.00
C THR A 675 3.30 9.61 -31.22
N TRP A 676 2.14 8.97 -31.20
CA TRP A 676 1.02 9.30 -30.32
C TRP A 676 0.15 8.06 -30.11
N GLY A 677 -0.64 8.10 -29.07
CA GLY A 677 -1.60 7.03 -28.79
C GLY A 677 -2.79 7.52 -27.98
N LEU A 678 -3.87 6.78 -28.07
CA LEU A 678 -5.13 7.03 -27.39
C LEU A 678 -5.64 5.73 -26.78
N ASN A 679 -6.19 5.79 -25.57
CA ASN A 679 -6.76 4.64 -24.89
C ASN A 679 -8.03 5.03 -24.16
N LEU A 680 -9.14 4.35 -24.45
CA LEU A 680 -10.42 4.44 -23.76
C LEU A 680 -10.62 3.19 -22.91
N ALA A 681 -10.70 3.37 -21.59
CA ALA A 681 -10.90 2.30 -20.65
C ALA A 681 -12.27 2.39 -19.98
N GLY A 682 -13.01 1.30 -19.95
CA GLY A 682 -14.26 1.13 -19.20
C GLY A 682 -14.00 0.26 -17.97
N THR A 683 -14.27 0.78 -16.77
CA THR A 683 -14.19 0.05 -15.51
C THR A 683 -15.59 -0.22 -14.97
N PHE A 684 -15.92 -1.48 -14.76
CA PHE A 684 -17.24 -1.95 -14.32
C PHE A 684 -17.08 -2.64 -12.94
N VAL A 685 -17.75 -2.10 -11.92
CA VAL A 685 -17.69 -2.61 -10.55
C VAL A 685 -19.07 -2.96 -10.05
N ALA A 686 -19.24 -4.15 -9.49
CA ALA A 686 -20.52 -4.59 -8.94
C ALA A 686 -20.79 -3.94 -7.58
N GLY A 687 -22.08 -3.73 -7.23
CA GLY A 687 -22.46 -3.28 -5.90
C GLY A 687 -22.23 -4.37 -4.85
N LYS A 688 -21.84 -3.94 -3.63
CA LYS A 688 -21.62 -4.84 -2.49
C LYS A 688 -22.03 -4.20 -1.17
N GLN A 689 -22.46 -5.03 -0.23
CA GLN A 689 -22.75 -4.65 1.16
C GLN A 689 -21.88 -5.47 2.10
N ALA A 690 -21.25 -4.82 3.07
CA ALA A 690 -20.54 -5.48 4.15
C ALA A 690 -21.55 -6.01 5.19
N VAL A 691 -21.25 -7.15 5.79
CA VAL A 691 -22.14 -7.81 6.77
C VAL A 691 -21.38 -8.35 7.98
N ALA A 692 -20.15 -8.83 7.80
CA ALA A 692 -19.38 -9.49 8.84
C ALA A 692 -18.74 -8.50 9.84
N THR A 693 -18.41 -7.29 9.39
CA THR A 693 -17.75 -6.27 10.23
C THR A 693 -18.56 -5.92 11.48
N ASN A 694 -19.88 -5.98 11.39
CA ASN A 694 -20.73 -5.71 12.54
C ASN A 694 -20.73 -6.81 13.58
N ARG A 695 -20.30 -8.02 13.22
CA ARG A 695 -20.34 -9.16 14.08
C ARG A 695 -19.12 -9.26 14.98
N ASP A 696 -17.96 -8.91 14.44
CA ASP A 696 -16.70 -9.27 15.02
C ASP A 696 -16.38 -8.62 16.36
N ALA A 697 -16.64 -7.37 16.52
CA ALA A 697 -16.09 -6.71 17.68
C ALA A 697 -17.11 -6.28 18.70
N TYR A 698 -18.38 -6.31 18.34
CA TYR A 698 -19.38 -5.67 19.17
C TYR A 698 -20.22 -6.60 19.98
N ASN A 699 -20.50 -7.76 19.44
CA ASN A 699 -21.53 -8.62 19.97
C ASN A 699 -20.97 -9.87 20.65
N ASN A 700 -19.66 -9.93 20.81
CA ASN A 700 -18.96 -11.05 21.37
C ASN A 700 -18.77 -10.95 22.88
N SER A 701 -19.82 -10.82 23.60
CA SER A 701 -19.71 -10.80 25.07
C SER A 701 -19.98 -12.17 25.69
N GLY A 702 -19.96 -13.23 24.92
CA GLY A 702 -20.28 -14.56 25.43
C GLY A 702 -19.92 -15.67 24.47
N PRO A 703 -20.25 -16.94 24.80
CA PRO A 703 -19.94 -18.11 23.99
C PRO A 703 -20.68 -18.14 22.65
N ALA A 704 -21.68 -17.32 22.44
CA ALA A 704 -22.40 -17.17 21.19
C ALA A 704 -22.25 -15.77 20.65
N LEU A 705 -21.97 -15.66 19.35
CA LEU A 705 -21.96 -14.39 18.62
C LEU A 705 -23.41 -13.93 18.42
N ALA A 706 -23.72 -12.70 18.83
CA ALA A 706 -24.96 -12.04 18.45
C ALA A 706 -24.69 -11.20 17.19
N ASP A 707 -25.40 -11.53 16.12
CA ASP A 707 -25.34 -10.74 14.89
C ASP A 707 -25.93 -9.34 15.12
N SER A 708 -25.25 -8.31 14.61
CA SER A 708 -25.81 -6.96 14.62
C SER A 708 -26.98 -6.90 13.61
N THR A 709 -28.06 -6.29 14.04
CA THR A 709 -29.21 -5.98 13.15
C THR A 709 -29.00 -4.68 12.36
N THR A 710 -27.90 -3.96 12.61
CA THR A 710 -27.66 -2.67 11.95
C THR A 710 -27.09 -2.91 10.55
N ALA A 711 -27.82 -2.46 9.53
CA ALA A 711 -27.40 -2.56 8.15
C ALA A 711 -26.27 -1.56 7.84
N LEU A 712 -25.16 -2.06 7.32
CA LEU A 712 -24.08 -1.25 6.76
C LEU A 712 -24.45 -0.71 5.37
N TYR A 713 -23.75 0.32 4.94
CA TYR A 713 -24.00 0.95 3.64
C TYR A 713 -23.80 -0.04 2.50
N ARG A 714 -24.85 -0.21 1.70
CA ARG A 714 -24.75 -0.94 0.44
C ARG A 714 -24.09 -0.03 -0.60
N VAL A 715 -22.78 -0.22 -0.81
CA VAL A 715 -22.04 0.54 -1.81
C VAL A 715 -22.56 0.17 -3.21
N PRO A 716 -23.10 1.14 -3.97
CA PRO A 716 -23.63 0.87 -5.30
C PRO A 716 -22.55 0.44 -6.29
N GLY A 717 -22.92 -0.39 -7.26
CA GLY A 717 -22.07 -0.65 -8.42
C GLY A 717 -22.01 0.55 -9.36
N TYR A 718 -20.95 0.59 -10.16
CA TYR A 718 -20.74 1.69 -11.11
C TYR A 718 -20.00 1.26 -12.38
N ALA A 719 -20.11 2.11 -13.39
CA ALA A 719 -19.30 2.05 -14.60
C ALA A 719 -18.61 3.41 -14.79
N LEU A 720 -17.32 3.39 -15.03
CA LEU A 720 -16.50 4.57 -15.32
C LEU A 720 -15.87 4.42 -16.69
N PHE A 721 -15.67 5.54 -17.37
CA PHE A 721 -14.94 5.61 -18.63
C PHE A 721 -13.83 6.65 -18.51
N ASP A 722 -12.60 6.23 -18.82
CA ASP A 722 -11.40 7.05 -18.75
C ASP A 722 -10.76 7.12 -20.13
N LEU A 723 -10.40 8.33 -20.58
CA LEU A 723 -9.71 8.56 -21.84
C LEU A 723 -8.31 9.06 -21.55
N THR A 724 -7.29 8.33 -22.00
CA THR A 724 -5.89 8.73 -21.85
C THR A 724 -5.20 8.79 -23.19
N SER A 725 -4.25 9.69 -23.34
CA SER A 725 -3.46 9.86 -24.56
C SER A 725 -2.02 10.21 -24.23
N TYR A 726 -1.14 9.94 -25.16
CA TYR A 726 0.20 10.47 -25.18
C TYR A 726 0.56 11.00 -26.55
N TRP A 727 1.47 11.98 -26.59
CA TRP A 727 2.02 12.53 -27.81
C TRP A 727 3.52 12.76 -27.64
N GLN A 728 4.32 12.00 -28.43
CA GLN A 728 5.75 12.21 -28.57
C GLN A 728 5.96 13.34 -29.58
N ILE A 729 6.04 14.59 -29.10
CA ILE A 729 6.14 15.79 -29.92
C ILE A 729 7.42 15.74 -30.76
N ASN A 730 8.51 15.32 -30.13
CA ASN A 730 9.80 15.02 -30.78
C ASN A 730 10.59 14.03 -29.88
N GLN A 731 11.82 13.72 -30.22
CA GLN A 731 12.64 12.76 -29.46
C GLN A 731 12.91 13.16 -28.00
N ARG A 732 12.71 14.43 -27.65
CA ARG A 732 13.03 14.99 -26.33
C ARG A 732 11.79 15.40 -25.52
N MET A 733 10.63 15.51 -26.18
CA MET A 733 9.41 16.06 -25.57
C MET A 733 8.24 15.10 -25.71
N ARG A 734 7.63 14.76 -24.60
CA ARG A 734 6.41 13.95 -24.54
C ARG A 734 5.34 14.64 -23.70
N LEU A 735 4.12 14.67 -24.20
CA LEU A 735 2.93 15.12 -23.53
C LEU A 735 2.03 13.92 -23.22
N ASP A 736 1.65 13.75 -21.96
CA ASP A 736 0.63 12.80 -21.53
C ASP A 736 -0.59 13.55 -21.03
N ALA A 737 -1.79 13.11 -21.41
CA ALA A 737 -3.05 13.71 -21.00
C ALA A 737 -4.07 12.62 -20.64
N GLY A 738 -4.92 12.90 -19.65
CA GLY A 738 -5.99 12.00 -19.24
C GLY A 738 -7.24 12.76 -18.82
N ILE A 739 -8.39 12.24 -19.17
CA ILE A 739 -9.70 12.65 -18.64
C ILE A 739 -10.31 11.41 -18.00
N TYR A 740 -10.52 11.47 -16.70
CA TYR A 740 -11.03 10.37 -15.90
C TYR A 740 -12.49 10.61 -15.53
N ASN A 741 -13.25 9.53 -15.39
CA ASN A 741 -14.68 9.57 -15.12
C ASN A 741 -15.41 10.49 -16.11
N LEU A 742 -15.29 10.21 -17.42
CA LEU A 742 -15.88 11.01 -18.52
C LEU A 742 -17.38 11.31 -18.31
N GLY A 743 -18.11 10.33 -17.74
CA GLY A 743 -19.53 10.44 -17.48
C GLY A 743 -19.89 11.24 -16.23
N ASP A 744 -18.91 11.79 -15.52
CA ASP A 744 -19.13 12.50 -14.25
C ASP A 744 -19.95 11.68 -13.24
N LYS A 745 -19.74 10.36 -13.25
CA LYS A 745 -20.46 9.40 -12.42
C LYS A 745 -20.15 9.63 -10.96
N ARG A 746 -21.16 9.80 -10.13
CA ARG A 746 -21.05 9.75 -8.67
C ARG A 746 -20.90 8.30 -8.21
N TYR A 747 -19.83 8.00 -7.49
CA TYR A 747 -19.51 6.65 -7.03
C TYR A 747 -18.67 6.66 -5.75
N TRP A 748 -18.50 5.50 -5.15
CA TRP A 748 -17.74 5.30 -3.91
C TRP A 748 -16.75 4.14 -4.09
N ASP A 749 -15.57 4.27 -3.51
CA ASP A 749 -14.72 3.12 -3.26
C ASP A 749 -15.34 2.25 -2.17
N TYR A 750 -15.45 0.94 -2.44
CA TYR A 750 -16.05 0.00 -1.50
C TYR A 750 -15.29 -0.05 -0.17
N SER A 751 -13.96 -0.09 -0.22
CA SER A 751 -13.11 -0.19 0.98
C SER A 751 -13.26 1.02 1.90
N SER A 752 -13.53 2.20 1.35
CA SER A 752 -13.71 3.44 2.10
C SER A 752 -15.09 3.55 2.75
N ALA A 753 -16.14 3.11 2.06
CA ALA A 753 -17.54 3.37 2.47
C ALA A 753 -18.25 2.19 3.16
N ARG A 754 -17.71 0.97 3.06
CA ARG A 754 -18.37 -0.28 3.47
C ARG A 754 -18.81 -0.33 4.94
N ASN A 755 -18.11 0.37 5.84
CA ASN A 755 -18.35 0.30 7.29
C ASN A 755 -19.29 1.38 7.82
N LEU A 756 -19.88 2.21 6.95
CA LEU A 756 -20.79 3.29 7.35
C LEU A 756 -22.21 2.76 7.55
N GLN A 757 -22.94 3.37 8.49
CA GLN A 757 -24.31 3.02 8.84
C GLN A 757 -25.27 4.13 8.39
N PRO A 758 -26.07 3.95 7.33
CA PRO A 758 -26.98 4.99 6.83
C PRO A 758 -28.05 5.44 7.84
N SER A 759 -28.34 4.62 8.84
CA SER A 759 -29.25 4.96 9.95
C SER A 759 -28.67 6.00 10.92
N VAL A 760 -27.34 6.19 10.93
CA VAL A 760 -26.65 7.15 11.79
C VAL A 760 -26.48 8.47 11.05
N ALA A 761 -26.91 9.58 11.64
CA ALA A 761 -26.90 10.91 11.00
C ALA A 761 -25.48 11.32 10.55
N ARG A 762 -24.48 11.14 11.41
CA ARG A 762 -23.08 11.38 11.09
C ARG A 762 -22.61 10.56 9.90
N ASP A 763 -22.94 9.26 9.87
CA ASP A 763 -22.50 8.35 8.81
C ASP A 763 -23.14 8.68 7.45
N ARG A 764 -24.39 9.17 7.43
CA ARG A 764 -25.01 9.68 6.20
C ARG A 764 -24.21 10.83 5.59
N ARG A 765 -23.68 11.71 6.42
CA ARG A 765 -22.82 12.79 5.96
C ARG A 765 -21.46 12.25 5.49
N ASP A 766 -20.87 11.32 6.22
CA ASP A 766 -19.61 10.69 5.84
C ASP A 766 -19.74 9.91 4.51
N ILE A 767 -20.89 9.31 4.22
CA ILE A 767 -21.18 8.72 2.91
C ILE A 767 -21.07 9.78 1.81
N GLU A 768 -21.61 10.98 2.05
CA GLU A 768 -21.50 12.08 1.10
C GLU A 768 -20.06 12.58 0.91
N LEU A 769 -19.31 12.72 2.00
CA LEU A 769 -17.92 13.12 1.98
C LEU A 769 -17.02 12.12 1.24
N LEU A 770 -17.34 10.82 1.30
CA LEU A 770 -16.57 9.73 0.69
C LEU A 770 -16.93 9.46 -0.78
N THR A 771 -17.73 10.29 -1.42
CA THR A 771 -17.87 10.19 -2.87
C THR A 771 -16.51 10.46 -3.52
N GLU A 772 -16.13 9.60 -4.45
CA GLU A 772 -14.92 9.78 -5.25
C GLU A 772 -15.06 10.99 -6.19
N PRO A 773 -13.96 11.53 -6.70
CA PRO A 773 -14.00 12.66 -7.62
C PRO A 773 -14.92 12.41 -8.82
N GLY A 774 -15.64 13.43 -9.25
CA GLY A 774 -16.37 13.46 -10.51
C GLY A 774 -15.39 13.44 -11.70
N ARG A 775 -15.75 14.10 -12.79
CA ARG A 775 -14.85 14.23 -13.94
C ARG A 775 -13.59 15.01 -13.55
N THR A 776 -12.42 14.43 -13.85
CA THR A 776 -11.10 15.05 -13.60
C THR A 776 -10.23 14.98 -14.84
N ALA A 777 -9.22 15.84 -14.88
CA ALA A 777 -8.24 15.87 -15.95
C ALA A 777 -6.83 15.93 -15.36
N ALA A 778 -5.91 15.19 -15.96
CA ALA A 778 -4.49 15.27 -15.66
C ALA A 778 -3.68 15.52 -16.93
N LEU A 779 -2.60 16.28 -16.80
CA LEU A 779 -1.70 16.62 -17.88
C LEU A 779 -0.27 16.58 -17.37
N SER A 780 0.65 16.01 -18.16
CA SER A 780 2.08 16.10 -17.84
C SER A 780 2.93 16.26 -19.09
N LEU A 781 3.98 17.08 -18.99
CA LEU A 781 5.00 17.30 -20.00
C LEU A 781 6.33 16.78 -19.48
N SER A 782 6.93 15.85 -20.22
CA SER A 782 8.24 15.29 -19.94
C SER A 782 9.27 15.78 -20.97
N LEU A 783 10.45 16.12 -20.50
CA LEU A 783 11.60 16.55 -21.30
C LEU A 783 12.77 15.59 -21.02
N ALA A 784 13.53 15.20 -22.06
CA ALA A 784 14.69 14.32 -21.95
C ALA A 784 15.80 14.77 -22.90
N PHE A 785 17.05 14.81 -22.41
CA PHE A 785 18.24 15.27 -23.13
C PHE A 785 19.39 14.25 -23.06
#